data_25d1ee47f8b7aa5528b4fefcaec96bec
#
_entry.id   25d1ee47f8b7aa5528b4fefcaec96bec
#
_cell.length_a   1.000
_cell.length_b   1.000
_cell.length_c   1.000
_cell.angle_alpha   90.00
_cell.angle_beta   90.00
_cell.angle_gamma   90.00
#
_symmetry.space_group_name_H-M   'P 1'
#
loop_
_entity.id
_entity.type
_entity.pdbx_description
1 polymer ?
#
loop_
_entity_poly.entity_id
_entity_poly.type
_entity_poly.pdbx_seq_one_letter_code
_entity_poly.pdbx_strand_id
1 'polypeptide(L)'
;MNTVIRIRAATSISIRWQKILLSLLTAALLPHAAYAQQPSTAALATPRLQTLLPANDTPQTYRVLAYHDIRDNVRETFKTWPEATAVDTQDLVQHLTWIDQNGYRPVSLQQIVDARAGKKPLPDKAILLTFDDGFASVYTKVFPLLKQFNYPAVIAIVGDWIQTPADRAVQFGDIRVPRSEFVSWDEIREMTASGLIEVASHSHGLHQGIISNPQGNLMPAAVSRLYQVQDPHYESDTAYAQRIKADLLRSSKLIERETGKRPRAIVWPYGANSHIVNQIAAEAGMLISLNLEPGPNTPKDDPSRIRRSLVVFDTGLAGLTQLLRQPASYDGLEQPLERVIHVDLDYVYDADPLVQEANLSKLLDRIYRLHPSTVYLQAYSDPDGDGVADAMYFPSRNMPMRSDLFARAAWQLQTRVGVRIFAWMPVMAFKLPSSHPAATHLVQTMTGAPASASQNRYLRLSPFDPVARKAITEIYEDLGKHAIFAGVLFHDDATLSDYEDASPAALAVYRDQWKLKGSLQDIRKNPQARRTWATRKTAYLSEFTMHLADTLRIYQPALQTARNLYAQPVLNPEAEDWFAQTLPNFLATYDYTAIMAMPYMEGAAEPTVWLDQLISKVKQTPHALRTTVFELQSRDWKTGKPIPSNILAAQLRQLHSAGARNLGYYPDDFHANQPEEHIIKPEISVETHPVRK
;
A
#
# COMPACT_ATOMS: atom_id res chain seq x y z
N MET A 1 -30.90 -16.61 40.65
CA MET A 1 -30.93 -15.14 40.82
C MET A 1 -30.24 -14.55 39.62
N ASN A 2 -31.05 -14.07 38.66
CA ASN A 2 -30.59 -13.52 37.41
C ASN A 2 -30.16 -12.05 37.59
N THR A 3 -28.95 -11.73 37.30
CA THR A 3 -28.51 -10.32 37.20
C THR A 3 -28.21 -10.04 35.75
N VAL A 4 -29.14 -9.36 35.07
CA VAL A 4 -29.01 -8.85 33.70
C VAL A 4 -28.11 -7.61 33.76
N ILE A 5 -26.91 -7.66 33.18
CA ILE A 5 -26.10 -6.51 32.93
C ILE A 5 -26.61 -5.84 31.65
N ARG A 6 -27.30 -4.73 31.78
CA ARG A 6 -27.66 -3.82 30.68
C ARG A 6 -26.43 -3.06 30.26
N ILE A 7 -25.92 -3.36 29.08
CA ILE A 7 -24.89 -2.55 28.40
C ILE A 7 -25.55 -1.28 27.87
N ARG A 8 -25.32 -0.14 28.52
CA ARG A 8 -25.53 1.18 27.93
C ARG A 8 -24.26 1.55 27.16
N ALA A 9 -24.30 1.35 25.83
CA ALA A 9 -23.28 1.86 24.95
C ALA A 9 -23.89 2.11 23.56
N ALA A 10 -24.53 3.22 23.39
CA ALA A 10 -24.93 3.68 22.06
C ALA A 10 -25.28 5.16 22.11
N THR A 11 -24.28 6.06 22.13
CA THR A 11 -24.50 7.48 21.72
C THR A 11 -23.22 8.26 21.42
N SER A 12 -22.03 7.66 21.40
CA SER A 12 -20.79 8.40 21.10
C SER A 12 -20.01 7.90 19.87
N ILE A 13 -20.57 6.98 19.09
CA ILE A 13 -19.88 6.30 17.97
C ILE A 13 -20.10 7.00 16.62
N SER A 14 -21.21 7.73 16.44
CA SER A 14 -21.64 8.24 15.12
C SER A 14 -20.75 9.33 14.50
N ILE A 15 -20.06 10.16 15.29
CA ILE A 15 -19.18 11.22 14.76
C ILE A 15 -17.81 10.69 14.30
N ARG A 16 -17.46 9.47 14.70
CA ARG A 16 -16.15 8.87 14.39
C ARG A 16 -16.06 8.21 12.99
N TRP A 17 -17.17 7.77 12.44
CA TRP A 17 -17.17 6.93 11.23
C TRP A 17 -16.93 7.70 9.93
N GLN A 18 -17.43 8.90 9.81
CA GLN A 18 -17.15 9.74 8.63
C GLN A 18 -15.69 10.14 8.52
N LYS A 19 -15.01 10.34 9.67
CA LYS A 19 -13.54 10.50 9.71
C LYS A 19 -12.81 9.22 9.31
N ILE A 20 -13.39 8.05 9.53
CA ILE A 20 -12.80 6.74 9.24
C ILE A 20 -12.88 6.40 7.74
N LEU A 21 -14.01 6.62 7.09
CA LEU A 21 -14.14 6.50 5.63
C LEU A 21 -13.28 7.55 4.90
N LEU A 22 -13.21 8.77 5.46
CA LEU A 22 -12.33 9.82 4.96
C LEU A 22 -10.86 9.44 5.08
N SER A 23 -10.43 8.76 6.13
CA SER A 23 -9.03 8.36 6.32
C SER A 23 -8.60 7.17 5.45
N LEU A 24 -9.48 6.27 5.07
CA LEU A 24 -9.19 5.27 4.03
C LEU A 24 -9.00 5.91 2.65
N LEU A 25 -9.77 6.95 2.36
CA LEU A 25 -9.62 7.79 1.17
C LEU A 25 -8.38 8.71 1.28
N THR A 26 -8.10 9.27 2.47
CA THR A 26 -6.95 10.18 2.69
C THR A 26 -5.63 9.43 2.82
N ALA A 27 -5.59 8.18 3.28
CA ALA A 27 -4.36 7.38 3.26
C ALA A 27 -3.85 7.12 1.81
N ALA A 28 -4.74 7.13 0.82
CA ALA A 28 -4.38 7.14 -0.60
C ALA A 28 -4.05 8.55 -1.13
N LEU A 29 -4.38 9.64 -0.37
CA LEU A 29 -4.28 11.03 -0.81
C LEU A 29 -3.24 11.87 -0.04
N LEU A 30 -2.70 11.36 1.08
CA LEU A 30 -1.69 12.10 1.83
C LEU A 30 -0.29 11.87 1.28
N PRO A 31 0.18 12.77 0.44
CA PRO A 31 1.09 13.83 0.86
C PRO A 31 0.73 15.26 0.36
N HIS A 32 -0.49 15.54 -0.04
CA HIS A 32 -0.77 16.76 -0.82
C HIS A 32 -1.66 17.82 -0.14
N ALA A 33 -2.22 17.56 1.05
CA ALA A 33 -3.24 18.42 1.66
C ALA A 33 -2.73 19.50 2.64
N ALA A 34 -1.44 19.75 2.72
CA ALA A 34 -0.87 20.69 3.69
C ALA A 34 -0.15 21.90 3.08
N TYR A 35 -0.71 22.57 2.08
CA TYR A 35 -0.20 23.91 1.70
C TYR A 35 -1.28 24.81 1.09
N ALA A 36 -1.97 25.52 1.95
CA ALA A 36 -2.65 26.76 1.59
C ALA A 36 -2.16 27.87 2.53
N GLN A 37 -1.14 28.62 2.15
CA GLN A 37 -0.86 29.95 2.72
C GLN A 37 -0.35 30.92 1.66
N GLN A 38 -1.17 31.90 1.42
CA GLN A 38 -1.08 33.30 0.98
C GLN A 38 -0.08 33.74 -0.11
N PRO A 39 -0.53 34.65 -1.00
CA PRO A 39 0.25 35.13 -2.12
C PRO A 39 1.11 36.34 -1.74
N SER A 40 2.36 36.35 -2.13
CA SER A 40 3.14 37.56 -2.30
C SER A 40 3.37 37.83 -3.78
N THR A 41 2.95 39.00 -4.19
CA THR A 41 3.12 39.56 -5.52
C THR A 41 4.59 39.87 -5.84
N ALA A 42 5.15 39.18 -6.82
CA ALA A 42 6.23 39.72 -7.66
C ALA A 42 6.26 38.98 -8.99
N ALA A 43 5.89 39.67 -10.05
CA ALA A 43 5.99 39.18 -11.41
C ALA A 43 7.47 39.09 -11.83
N LEU A 44 7.95 37.88 -12.07
CA LEU A 44 9.19 37.66 -12.83
C LEU A 44 8.88 36.66 -13.95
N ALA A 45 9.16 37.12 -15.17
CA ALA A 45 9.01 36.34 -16.39
C ALA A 45 9.86 35.06 -16.34
N THR A 46 9.22 33.91 -16.41
CA THR A 46 9.87 32.60 -16.50
C THR A 46 10.20 32.27 -17.96
N PRO A 47 11.43 31.85 -18.29
CA PRO A 47 11.76 31.34 -19.61
C PRO A 47 11.01 30.03 -19.86
N ARG A 48 10.42 29.90 -21.05
CA ARG A 48 9.87 28.62 -21.55
C ARG A 48 10.99 27.60 -21.62
N LEU A 49 11.02 26.64 -20.69
CA LEU A 49 11.73 25.38 -20.90
C LEU A 49 10.92 24.56 -21.91
N GLN A 50 11.31 24.64 -23.17
CA GLN A 50 10.98 23.60 -24.15
C GLN A 50 11.79 22.37 -23.79
N THR A 51 11.19 21.41 -23.13
CA THR A 51 11.73 20.05 -23.02
C THR A 51 11.69 19.44 -24.39
N LEU A 52 12.86 19.28 -25.01
CA LEU A 52 13.08 18.43 -26.15
C LEU A 52 12.88 16.98 -25.73
N LEU A 53 11.65 16.48 -25.86
CA LEU A 53 11.38 15.05 -25.91
C LEU A 53 11.55 14.61 -27.36
N PRO A 54 12.24 13.47 -27.64
CA PRO A 54 12.31 12.96 -28.99
C PRO A 54 10.90 12.68 -29.51
N ALA A 55 10.57 13.23 -30.65
CA ALA A 55 9.38 12.87 -31.40
C ALA A 55 9.53 11.40 -31.83
N ASN A 56 8.54 10.60 -31.49
CA ASN A 56 8.26 9.20 -31.78
C ASN A 56 8.41 8.29 -30.56
N ASP A 57 7.27 7.77 -30.10
CA ASP A 57 7.03 6.77 -29.06
C ASP A 57 6.71 7.24 -27.61
N THR A 58 6.14 8.41 -27.41
CA THR A 58 5.35 8.63 -26.19
C THR A 58 4.07 7.78 -26.27
N PRO A 59 3.89 6.79 -25.41
CA PRO A 59 2.64 6.02 -25.42
C PRO A 59 1.49 7.00 -25.20
N GLN A 60 0.42 6.86 -26.01
CA GLN A 60 -0.80 7.66 -25.81
C GLN A 60 -1.27 7.47 -24.38
N THR A 61 -1.41 8.56 -23.62
CA THR A 61 -1.88 8.52 -22.25
C THR A 61 -3.26 9.13 -22.16
N TYR A 62 -4.05 8.65 -21.18
CA TYR A 62 -5.31 9.27 -20.79
C TYR A 62 -5.40 9.37 -19.28
N ARG A 63 -6.20 10.33 -18.80
CA ARG A 63 -6.50 10.54 -17.40
C ARG A 63 -7.92 10.14 -17.10
N VAL A 64 -8.19 9.80 -15.84
CA VAL A 64 -9.56 9.55 -15.38
C VAL A 64 -9.79 10.34 -14.10
N LEU A 65 -10.86 11.15 -14.07
CA LEU A 65 -11.31 11.87 -12.89
C LEU A 65 -12.51 11.16 -12.27
N ALA A 66 -12.47 11.01 -10.95
CA ALA A 66 -13.56 10.44 -10.16
C ALA A 66 -14.25 11.55 -9.36
N TYR A 67 -15.45 11.90 -9.77
CA TYR A 67 -16.38 12.78 -9.07
C TYR A 67 -17.44 11.92 -8.36
N HIS A 68 -18.13 12.51 -7.39
CA HIS A 68 -19.25 11.91 -6.69
C HIS A 68 -20.45 12.87 -6.70
N ASP A 69 -20.75 13.47 -5.57
CA ASP A 69 -21.89 14.38 -5.43
C ASP A 69 -21.54 15.81 -5.82
N ILE A 70 -22.49 16.52 -6.46
CA ILE A 70 -22.33 17.93 -6.85
C ILE A 70 -23.38 18.77 -6.12
N ARG A 71 -22.93 19.66 -5.26
CA ARG A 71 -23.80 20.47 -4.40
C ARG A 71 -23.61 21.96 -4.64
N ASP A 72 -24.69 22.71 -4.43
CA ASP A 72 -24.56 24.15 -4.28
C ASP A 72 -24.10 24.44 -2.85
N ASN A 73 -23.04 25.24 -2.71
CA ASN A 73 -22.47 25.61 -1.41
C ASN A 73 -22.06 24.39 -0.54
N VAL A 74 -21.13 23.58 -1.04
CA VAL A 74 -20.62 22.38 -0.36
C VAL A 74 -20.19 22.68 1.08
N ARG A 75 -19.54 23.80 1.35
CA ARG A 75 -19.07 24.18 2.70
C ARG A 75 -20.21 24.29 3.71
N GLU A 76 -21.38 24.75 3.28
CA GLU A 76 -22.56 24.85 4.15
C GLU A 76 -23.19 23.47 4.37
N THR A 77 -23.40 22.72 3.29
CA THR A 77 -23.97 21.37 3.35
C THR A 77 -23.08 20.38 4.08
N PHE A 78 -21.76 20.62 4.11
CA PHE A 78 -20.80 19.79 4.85
C PHE A 78 -21.07 19.76 6.36
N LYS A 79 -21.71 20.79 6.92
CA LYS A 79 -22.05 20.84 8.35
C LYS A 79 -23.14 19.84 8.73
N THR A 80 -24.07 19.56 7.83
CA THR A 80 -25.20 18.66 8.04
C THR A 80 -24.99 17.28 7.43
N TRP A 81 -24.28 17.23 6.31
CA TRP A 81 -23.91 16.01 5.61
C TRP A 81 -22.44 16.14 5.15
N PRO A 82 -21.49 15.76 6.01
CA PRO A 82 -20.06 15.85 5.72
C PRO A 82 -19.63 14.77 4.73
N GLU A 83 -19.67 15.11 3.44
CA GLU A 83 -19.22 14.28 2.33
C GLU A 83 -18.01 14.95 1.67
N ALA A 84 -16.82 14.37 1.91
CA ALA A 84 -15.56 14.96 1.45
C ALA A 84 -15.38 14.88 -0.07
N THR A 85 -16.09 13.99 -0.74
CA THR A 85 -16.05 13.83 -2.20
C THR A 85 -17.09 14.69 -2.92
N ALA A 86 -17.94 15.43 -2.18
CA ALA A 86 -18.86 16.41 -2.76
C ALA A 86 -18.10 17.62 -3.30
N VAL A 87 -18.45 18.08 -4.51
CA VAL A 87 -17.83 19.20 -5.19
C VAL A 87 -18.87 20.32 -5.39
N ASP A 88 -18.43 21.57 -5.27
CA ASP A 88 -19.33 22.70 -5.53
C ASP A 88 -19.72 22.77 -7.01
N THR A 89 -20.99 23.09 -7.31
CA THR A 89 -21.48 23.23 -8.69
C THR A 89 -20.64 24.24 -9.48
N GLN A 90 -20.22 25.33 -8.83
CA GLN A 90 -19.39 26.34 -9.47
C GLN A 90 -18.00 25.82 -9.80
N ASP A 91 -17.40 25.01 -8.89
CA ASP A 91 -16.11 24.39 -9.13
C ASP A 91 -16.19 23.39 -10.28
N LEU A 92 -17.25 22.58 -10.37
CA LEU A 92 -17.46 21.69 -11.52
C LEU A 92 -17.51 22.46 -12.83
N VAL A 93 -18.27 23.58 -12.90
CA VAL A 93 -18.33 24.43 -14.10
C VAL A 93 -16.94 24.96 -14.45
N GLN A 94 -16.16 25.41 -13.45
CA GLN A 94 -14.79 25.86 -13.67
C GLN A 94 -13.88 24.73 -14.16
N HIS A 95 -14.01 23.52 -13.60
CA HIS A 95 -13.25 22.35 -14.03
C HIS A 95 -13.53 22.01 -15.50
N LEU A 96 -14.81 21.89 -15.90
CA LEU A 96 -15.18 21.56 -17.28
C LEU A 96 -14.74 22.67 -18.26
N THR A 97 -14.91 23.93 -17.89
CA THR A 97 -14.46 25.08 -18.68
C THR A 97 -12.93 25.05 -18.86
N TRP A 98 -12.19 24.78 -17.78
CA TRP A 98 -10.74 24.71 -17.83
C TRP A 98 -10.26 23.53 -18.69
N ILE A 99 -10.90 22.36 -18.58
CA ILE A 99 -10.65 21.17 -19.41
C ILE A 99 -10.77 21.55 -20.90
N ASP A 100 -11.86 22.21 -21.29
CA ASP A 100 -12.09 22.66 -22.66
C ASP A 100 -11.02 23.64 -23.15
N GLN A 101 -10.78 24.72 -22.38
CA GLN A 101 -9.85 25.80 -22.73
C GLN A 101 -8.38 25.33 -22.79
N ASN A 102 -8.01 24.28 -22.04
CA ASN A 102 -6.66 23.75 -22.05
C ASN A 102 -6.45 22.57 -23.02
N GLY A 103 -7.45 22.32 -23.88
CA GLY A 103 -7.34 21.36 -24.97
C GLY A 103 -7.42 19.90 -24.54
N TYR A 104 -7.88 19.62 -23.32
CA TYR A 104 -8.22 18.26 -22.94
C TYR A 104 -9.44 17.78 -23.72
N ARG A 105 -9.51 16.50 -24.01
CA ARG A 105 -10.56 15.87 -24.82
C ARG A 105 -11.25 14.78 -24.02
N PRO A 106 -12.44 15.02 -23.45
CA PRO A 106 -13.22 13.97 -22.84
C PRO A 106 -13.55 12.87 -23.83
N VAL A 107 -13.28 11.63 -23.39
CA VAL A 107 -13.46 10.41 -24.20
C VAL A 107 -14.40 9.44 -23.51
N SER A 108 -15.11 8.65 -24.29
CA SER A 108 -15.94 7.56 -23.78
C SER A 108 -15.10 6.33 -23.43
N LEU A 109 -15.65 5.45 -22.60
CA LEU A 109 -15.03 4.15 -22.32
C LEU A 109 -14.85 3.33 -23.61
N GLN A 110 -15.78 3.48 -24.60
CA GLN A 110 -15.66 2.82 -25.90
C GLN A 110 -14.43 3.27 -26.68
N GLN A 111 -14.11 4.56 -26.66
CA GLN A 111 -12.91 5.07 -27.36
C GLN A 111 -11.64 4.51 -26.73
N ILE A 112 -11.60 4.33 -25.39
CA ILE A 112 -10.46 3.67 -24.71
C ILE A 112 -10.35 2.21 -25.14
N VAL A 113 -11.46 1.48 -25.20
CA VAL A 113 -11.50 0.09 -25.69
C VAL A 113 -11.05 -0.02 -27.15
N ASP A 114 -11.49 0.90 -28.01
CA ASP A 114 -11.09 0.90 -29.42
C ASP A 114 -9.61 1.24 -29.61
N ALA A 115 -9.08 2.15 -28.80
CA ALA A 115 -7.64 2.46 -28.80
C ALA A 115 -6.81 1.26 -28.32
N ARG A 116 -7.28 0.55 -27.27
CA ARG A 116 -6.67 -0.69 -26.80
C ARG A 116 -6.66 -1.77 -27.90
N ALA A 117 -7.73 -1.88 -28.66
CA ALA A 117 -7.85 -2.82 -29.76
C ALA A 117 -7.09 -2.39 -31.05
N GLY A 118 -6.41 -1.24 -31.02
CA GLY A 118 -5.69 -0.68 -32.15
C GLY A 118 -6.59 -0.15 -33.27
N LYS A 119 -7.90 -0.01 -33.04
CA LYS A 119 -8.86 0.44 -34.09
C LYS A 119 -8.75 1.94 -34.37
N LYS A 120 -8.67 2.75 -33.30
CA LYS A 120 -8.60 4.19 -33.41
C LYS A 120 -7.80 4.75 -32.21
N PRO A 121 -6.75 5.56 -32.43
CA PRO A 121 -5.98 6.17 -31.37
C PRO A 121 -6.82 7.14 -30.54
N LEU A 122 -6.46 7.32 -29.26
CA LEU A 122 -7.02 8.38 -28.43
C LEU A 122 -6.53 9.75 -28.91
N PRO A 123 -7.33 10.81 -28.73
CA PRO A 123 -6.86 12.16 -28.93
C PRO A 123 -5.78 12.51 -27.91
N ASP A 124 -4.98 13.53 -28.21
CA ASP A 124 -4.05 14.14 -27.25
C ASP A 124 -4.83 14.67 -26.05
N LYS A 125 -4.21 14.57 -24.86
CA LYS A 125 -4.83 14.99 -23.60
C LYS A 125 -6.22 14.35 -23.36
N ALA A 126 -6.36 13.07 -23.71
CA ALA A 126 -7.59 12.32 -23.45
C ALA A 126 -7.90 12.26 -21.95
N ILE A 127 -9.18 12.44 -21.59
CA ILE A 127 -9.67 12.37 -20.23
C ILE A 127 -11.00 11.62 -20.16
N LEU A 128 -11.15 10.68 -19.24
CA LEU A 128 -12.43 10.06 -18.93
C LEU A 128 -13.01 10.69 -17.68
N LEU A 129 -14.28 11.10 -17.74
CA LEU A 129 -15.01 11.59 -16.58
C LEU A 129 -15.85 10.46 -15.99
N THR A 130 -15.75 10.26 -14.67
CA THR A 130 -16.55 9.25 -13.94
C THR A 130 -17.25 9.90 -12.78
N PHE A 131 -18.49 9.45 -12.50
CA PHE A 131 -19.32 9.91 -11.38
C PHE A 131 -19.81 8.69 -10.62
N ASP A 132 -19.43 8.58 -9.37
CA ASP A 132 -19.69 7.40 -8.54
C ASP A 132 -20.97 7.56 -7.72
N ASP A 133 -21.44 6.47 -7.09
CA ASP A 133 -22.55 6.36 -6.14
C ASP A 133 -23.94 6.51 -6.73
N GLY A 134 -24.11 7.18 -7.85
CA GLY A 134 -25.42 7.43 -8.48
C GLY A 134 -26.23 8.51 -7.77
N PHE A 135 -25.60 9.58 -7.31
CA PHE A 135 -26.30 10.75 -6.75
C PHE A 135 -27.22 11.44 -7.76
N ALA A 136 -28.36 11.97 -7.29
CA ALA A 136 -29.33 12.69 -8.11
C ALA A 136 -28.73 13.96 -8.76
N SER A 137 -27.69 14.55 -8.15
CA SER A 137 -26.96 15.68 -8.70
C SER A 137 -26.30 15.37 -10.04
N VAL A 138 -26.02 14.10 -10.33
CA VAL A 138 -25.50 13.70 -11.64
C VAL A 138 -26.53 13.96 -12.76
N TYR A 139 -27.80 13.70 -12.49
CA TYR A 139 -28.87 14.02 -13.47
C TYR A 139 -29.20 15.50 -13.47
N THR A 140 -29.37 16.12 -12.29
CA THR A 140 -29.91 17.48 -12.19
C THR A 140 -28.88 18.59 -12.50
N LYS A 141 -27.59 18.34 -12.27
CA LYS A 141 -26.52 19.33 -12.42
C LYS A 141 -25.46 18.93 -13.45
N VAL A 142 -24.95 17.70 -13.36
CA VAL A 142 -23.85 17.23 -14.23
C VAL A 142 -24.34 17.01 -15.65
N PHE A 143 -25.42 16.27 -15.85
CA PHE A 143 -25.90 15.86 -17.18
C PHE A 143 -26.24 17.06 -18.09
N PRO A 144 -26.89 18.15 -17.62
CA PRO A 144 -27.07 19.37 -18.43
C PRO A 144 -25.75 19.97 -18.91
N LEU A 145 -24.72 20.02 -18.06
CA LEU A 145 -23.39 20.50 -18.42
C LEU A 145 -22.72 19.58 -19.44
N LEU A 146 -22.76 18.25 -19.23
CA LEU A 146 -22.22 17.30 -20.19
C LEU A 146 -22.88 17.41 -21.58
N LYS A 147 -24.21 17.68 -21.64
CA LYS A 147 -24.90 17.96 -22.91
C LYS A 147 -24.38 19.25 -23.54
N GLN A 148 -24.19 20.31 -22.75
CA GLN A 148 -23.71 21.59 -23.24
C GLN A 148 -22.30 21.51 -23.83
N PHE A 149 -21.40 20.79 -23.17
CA PHE A 149 -20.01 20.58 -23.64
C PHE A 149 -19.89 19.44 -24.64
N ASN A 150 -20.92 18.63 -24.82
CA ASN A 150 -20.91 17.38 -25.58
C ASN A 150 -19.84 16.40 -25.07
N TYR A 151 -19.76 16.24 -23.76
CA TYR A 151 -18.76 15.39 -23.09
C TYR A 151 -19.35 14.04 -22.69
N PRO A 152 -18.73 12.93 -23.09
CA PRO A 152 -19.11 11.62 -22.59
C PRO A 152 -18.60 11.41 -21.17
N ALA A 153 -19.34 10.59 -20.39
CA ALA A 153 -18.95 10.20 -19.04
C ALA A 153 -19.46 8.79 -18.68
N VAL A 154 -18.92 8.26 -17.58
CA VAL A 154 -19.38 7.02 -16.94
C VAL A 154 -20.05 7.37 -15.62
N ILE A 155 -21.23 6.81 -15.36
CA ILE A 155 -21.84 6.82 -14.02
C ILE A 155 -21.75 5.42 -13.42
N ALA A 156 -21.33 5.33 -12.17
CA ALA A 156 -21.25 4.06 -11.44
C ALA A 156 -22.29 4.05 -10.33
N ILE A 157 -23.19 3.06 -10.34
CA ILE A 157 -24.35 3.01 -9.46
C ILE A 157 -24.29 1.85 -8.47
N VAL A 158 -24.67 2.10 -7.20
CA VAL A 158 -24.83 1.09 -6.17
C VAL A 158 -26.25 0.52 -6.29
N GLY A 159 -26.36 -0.74 -6.69
CA GLY A 159 -27.65 -1.35 -7.01
C GLY A 159 -28.68 -1.32 -5.87
N ASP A 160 -28.25 -1.59 -4.64
CA ASP A 160 -29.10 -1.59 -3.45
C ASP A 160 -29.65 -0.19 -3.13
N TRP A 161 -28.84 0.84 -3.30
CA TRP A 161 -29.27 2.23 -3.06
C TRP A 161 -30.32 2.68 -4.07
N ILE A 162 -30.11 2.37 -5.35
CA ILE A 162 -31.07 2.75 -6.40
C ILE A 162 -32.37 1.95 -6.30
N GLN A 163 -32.34 0.72 -5.75
CA GLN A 163 -33.53 -0.10 -5.52
C GLN A 163 -34.30 0.23 -4.21
N THR A 164 -33.70 1.05 -3.34
CA THR A 164 -34.37 1.46 -2.11
C THR A 164 -35.73 2.12 -2.43
N PRO A 165 -36.85 1.71 -1.81
CA PRO A 165 -38.14 2.33 -2.02
C PRO A 165 -38.14 3.84 -1.74
N ALA A 166 -38.94 4.61 -2.48
CA ALA A 166 -38.97 6.07 -2.41
C ALA A 166 -39.35 6.62 -1.01
N ASP A 167 -40.08 5.83 -0.22
CA ASP A 167 -40.49 6.15 1.15
C ASP A 167 -39.45 5.79 2.22
N ARG A 168 -38.30 5.25 1.81
CA ARG A 168 -37.21 4.84 2.70
C ARG A 168 -35.95 5.63 2.44
N ALA A 169 -35.09 5.68 3.45
CA ALA A 169 -33.74 6.26 3.32
C ALA A 169 -32.72 5.18 3.01
N VAL A 170 -31.75 5.53 2.20
CA VAL A 170 -30.56 4.76 1.89
C VAL A 170 -29.60 4.79 3.08
N GLN A 171 -29.02 3.67 3.44
CA GLN A 171 -27.91 3.62 4.41
C GLN A 171 -26.61 3.97 3.69
N PHE A 172 -26.10 5.17 3.94
CA PHE A 172 -24.85 5.69 3.37
C PHE A 172 -23.81 5.81 4.51
N GLY A 173 -22.93 4.83 4.61
CA GLY A 173 -22.07 4.72 5.78
C GLY A 173 -22.88 4.67 7.07
N ASP A 174 -22.64 5.61 8.00
CA ASP A 174 -23.33 5.70 9.29
C ASP A 174 -24.59 6.58 9.26
N ILE A 175 -24.87 7.24 8.14
CA ILE A 175 -26.02 8.14 8.02
C ILE A 175 -27.13 7.55 7.13
N ARG A 176 -28.33 8.08 7.30
CA ARG A 176 -29.45 7.79 6.43
C ARG A 176 -29.72 8.96 5.53
N VAL A 177 -29.65 8.73 4.21
CA VAL A 177 -29.82 9.71 3.17
C VAL A 177 -31.16 9.46 2.46
N PRO A 178 -32.00 10.49 2.23
CA PRO A 178 -33.25 10.30 1.49
C PRO A 178 -33.01 9.62 0.15
N ARG A 179 -33.91 8.73 -0.26
CA ARG A 179 -33.83 8.07 -1.58
C ARG A 179 -33.80 9.07 -2.73
N SER A 180 -34.44 10.24 -2.56
CA SER A 180 -34.46 11.33 -3.55
C SER A 180 -33.10 11.95 -3.85
N GLU A 181 -32.11 11.70 -3.00
CA GLU A 181 -30.72 12.15 -3.27
C GLU A 181 -29.99 11.25 -4.26
N PHE A 182 -30.59 10.18 -4.72
CA PHE A 182 -30.04 9.25 -5.72
C PHE A 182 -30.92 9.23 -6.97
N VAL A 183 -30.28 9.01 -8.14
CA VAL A 183 -30.96 8.94 -9.43
C VAL A 183 -32.03 7.86 -9.45
N SER A 184 -33.09 8.09 -10.21
CA SER A 184 -34.11 7.10 -10.55
C SER A 184 -33.72 6.32 -11.80
N TRP A 185 -34.38 5.19 -12.05
CA TRP A 185 -34.17 4.41 -13.27
C TRP A 185 -34.63 5.16 -14.54
N ASP A 186 -35.65 6.01 -14.42
CA ASP A 186 -36.11 6.85 -15.55
C ASP A 186 -35.04 7.86 -15.94
N GLU A 187 -34.41 8.54 -14.98
CA GLU A 187 -33.30 9.46 -15.19
C GLU A 187 -32.09 8.74 -15.79
N ILE A 188 -31.76 7.54 -15.30
CA ILE A 188 -30.67 6.71 -15.86
C ILE A 188 -30.97 6.35 -17.31
N ARG A 189 -32.20 5.96 -17.64
CA ARG A 189 -32.61 5.64 -19.02
C ARG A 189 -32.51 6.87 -19.92
N GLU A 190 -32.93 8.05 -19.48
CA GLU A 190 -32.78 9.30 -20.23
C GLU A 190 -31.31 9.64 -20.49
N MET A 191 -30.46 9.56 -19.44
CA MET A 191 -29.03 9.81 -19.57
C MET A 191 -28.36 8.86 -20.56
N THR A 192 -28.67 7.56 -20.50
CA THR A 192 -28.12 6.56 -21.42
C THR A 192 -28.64 6.70 -22.85
N ALA A 193 -29.91 7.10 -23.03
CA ALA A 193 -30.49 7.35 -24.34
C ALA A 193 -29.83 8.52 -25.09
N SER A 194 -29.23 9.47 -24.38
CA SER A 194 -28.48 10.59 -24.97
C SER A 194 -27.22 10.14 -25.71
N GLY A 195 -26.71 8.93 -25.44
CA GLY A 195 -25.46 8.44 -25.99
C GLY A 195 -24.19 9.00 -25.32
N LEU A 196 -24.33 9.95 -24.40
CA LEU A 196 -23.19 10.54 -23.64
C LEU A 196 -22.81 9.72 -22.42
N ILE A 197 -23.77 9.05 -21.78
CA ILE A 197 -23.57 8.39 -20.49
C ILE A 197 -23.54 6.86 -20.68
N GLU A 198 -22.49 6.24 -20.13
CA GLU A 198 -22.38 4.79 -19.94
C GLU A 198 -22.54 4.43 -18.47
N VAL A 199 -23.34 3.41 -18.16
CA VAL A 199 -23.56 2.93 -16.79
C VAL A 199 -22.56 1.84 -16.46
N ALA A 200 -21.78 2.01 -15.39
CA ALA A 200 -20.95 1.01 -14.77
C ALA A 200 -21.59 0.50 -13.47
N SER A 201 -21.18 -0.68 -13.04
CA SER A 201 -21.51 -1.18 -11.70
C SER A 201 -20.64 -0.50 -10.64
N HIS A 202 -21.25 -0.11 -9.50
CA HIS A 202 -20.54 0.23 -8.27
C HIS A 202 -20.83 -0.83 -7.19
N SER A 203 -20.96 -2.11 -7.63
CA SER A 203 -21.48 -3.27 -6.91
C SER A 203 -23.01 -3.20 -6.69
N HIS A 204 -23.60 -4.28 -6.14
CA HIS A 204 -24.97 -4.23 -5.67
C HIS A 204 -25.04 -3.73 -4.23
N GLY A 205 -24.32 -4.36 -3.30
CA GLY A 205 -24.34 -4.05 -1.88
C GLY A 205 -22.96 -4.09 -1.20
N LEU A 206 -21.84 -4.04 -1.95
CA LEU A 206 -20.49 -4.05 -1.37
C LEU A 206 -19.99 -2.66 -0.96
N HIS A 207 -20.78 -1.60 -1.16
CA HIS A 207 -20.43 -0.25 -0.72
C HIS A 207 -20.67 -0.06 0.77
N GLN A 208 -20.01 -0.88 1.58
CA GLN A 208 -20.09 -0.88 3.04
C GLN A 208 -18.82 -1.46 3.66
N GLY A 209 -18.62 -1.14 4.93
CA GLY A 209 -17.66 -1.82 5.79
C GLY A 209 -18.28 -3.08 6.39
N ILE A 210 -17.51 -4.17 6.43
CA ILE A 210 -17.87 -5.41 7.13
C ILE A 210 -16.91 -5.66 8.29
N ILE A 211 -17.38 -6.34 9.35
CA ILE A 211 -16.52 -6.76 10.46
C ILE A 211 -15.47 -7.72 9.90
N SER A 212 -14.20 -7.36 9.98
CA SER A 212 -13.10 -8.07 9.36
C SER A 212 -12.04 -8.59 10.33
N ASN A 213 -12.28 -8.48 11.63
CA ASN A 213 -11.43 -9.06 12.67
C ASN A 213 -12.17 -9.17 14.02
N PRO A 214 -11.61 -9.89 15.01
CA PRO A 214 -12.22 -10.04 16.34
C PRO A 214 -12.52 -8.73 17.07
N GLN A 215 -11.73 -7.67 16.81
CA GLN A 215 -11.87 -6.37 17.46
C GLN A 215 -12.94 -5.49 16.81
N GLY A 216 -13.66 -6.01 15.79
CA GLY A 216 -14.80 -5.34 15.16
C GLY A 216 -14.42 -4.22 14.19
N ASN A 217 -13.22 -4.22 13.63
CA ASN A 217 -12.85 -3.26 12.58
C ASN A 217 -13.71 -3.46 11.34
N LEU A 218 -14.24 -2.36 10.81
CA LEU A 218 -14.95 -2.35 9.54
C LEU A 218 -13.97 -2.08 8.40
N MET A 219 -13.94 -3.00 7.45
CA MET A 219 -13.08 -2.92 6.26
C MET A 219 -13.93 -3.04 4.99
N PRO A 220 -13.46 -2.55 3.83
CA PRO A 220 -14.22 -2.61 2.59
C PRO A 220 -14.70 -4.03 2.25
N ALA A 221 -16.00 -4.19 2.07
CA ALA A 221 -16.64 -5.52 1.90
C ALA A 221 -16.11 -6.28 0.67
N ALA A 222 -15.65 -5.57 -0.36
CA ALA A 222 -15.15 -6.19 -1.59
C ALA A 222 -13.86 -7.00 -1.36
N VAL A 223 -12.93 -6.51 -0.55
CA VAL A 223 -11.58 -7.10 -0.42
C VAL A 223 -11.31 -7.76 0.92
N SER A 224 -12.24 -7.68 1.87
CA SER A 224 -12.04 -8.22 3.22
C SER A 224 -12.83 -9.50 3.45
N ARG A 225 -12.30 -10.38 4.31
CA ARG A 225 -13.01 -11.54 4.84
C ARG A 225 -13.95 -11.10 5.96
N LEU A 226 -15.18 -11.58 5.93
CA LEU A 226 -16.12 -11.38 7.03
C LEU A 226 -15.66 -12.19 8.25
N TYR A 227 -15.59 -11.55 9.42
CA TYR A 227 -15.38 -12.23 10.68
C TYR A 227 -16.72 -12.47 11.38
N GLN A 228 -17.02 -13.72 11.70
CA GLN A 228 -18.25 -14.13 12.39
C GLN A 228 -18.07 -13.98 13.90
N VAL A 229 -18.77 -13.03 14.51
CA VAL A 229 -18.60 -12.72 15.94
C VAL A 229 -19.26 -13.77 16.85
N GLN A 230 -20.43 -14.32 16.43
CA GLN A 230 -21.19 -15.31 17.23
C GLN A 230 -20.53 -16.69 17.23
N ASP A 231 -19.89 -17.06 16.14
CA ASP A 231 -19.09 -18.27 15.98
C ASP A 231 -17.71 -17.82 15.46
N PRO A 232 -16.72 -17.58 16.35
CA PRO A 232 -15.49 -16.88 16.03
C PRO A 232 -14.66 -17.57 14.94
N HIS A 233 -14.85 -17.15 13.69
CA HIS A 233 -14.05 -17.58 12.55
C HIS A 233 -14.12 -16.58 11.39
N TYR A 234 -13.15 -16.66 10.49
CA TYR A 234 -13.15 -15.90 9.24
C TYR A 234 -13.90 -16.64 8.14
N GLU A 235 -14.54 -15.86 7.26
CA GLU A 235 -15.13 -16.36 6.03
C GLU A 235 -14.10 -17.15 5.21
N SER A 236 -14.49 -18.37 4.77
CA SER A 236 -13.62 -19.19 3.92
C SER A 236 -13.43 -18.57 2.53
N ASP A 237 -12.36 -18.97 1.82
CA ASP A 237 -12.08 -18.48 0.47
C ASP A 237 -13.24 -18.77 -0.50
N THR A 238 -13.90 -19.92 -0.36
CA THR A 238 -15.08 -20.30 -1.15
C THR A 238 -16.27 -19.40 -0.85
N ALA A 239 -16.58 -19.17 0.42
CA ALA A 239 -17.71 -18.33 0.85
C ALA A 239 -17.49 -16.87 0.40
N TYR A 240 -16.29 -16.37 0.56
CA TYR A 240 -15.89 -15.04 0.07
C TYR A 240 -16.10 -14.89 -1.44
N ALA A 241 -15.57 -15.81 -2.23
CA ALA A 241 -15.72 -15.75 -3.69
C ALA A 241 -17.19 -15.83 -4.12
N GLN A 242 -17.99 -16.67 -3.45
CA GLN A 242 -19.42 -16.79 -3.69
C GLN A 242 -20.17 -15.50 -3.35
N ARG A 243 -19.86 -14.87 -2.22
CA ARG A 243 -20.48 -13.60 -1.79
C ARG A 243 -20.22 -12.49 -2.80
N ILE A 244 -18.96 -12.31 -3.21
CA ILE A 244 -18.59 -11.31 -4.22
C ILE A 244 -19.26 -11.60 -5.57
N LYS A 245 -19.21 -12.85 -6.04
CA LYS A 245 -19.82 -13.25 -7.33
C LYS A 245 -21.33 -13.04 -7.34
N ALA A 246 -22.02 -13.40 -6.26
CA ALA A 246 -23.46 -13.21 -6.13
C ALA A 246 -23.86 -11.74 -6.19
N ASP A 247 -23.11 -10.87 -5.50
CA ASP A 247 -23.33 -9.42 -5.52
C ASP A 247 -23.15 -8.82 -6.91
N LEU A 248 -22.03 -9.12 -7.55
CA LEU A 248 -21.71 -8.58 -8.89
C LEU A 248 -22.69 -9.06 -9.97
N LEU A 249 -23.10 -10.33 -9.93
CA LEU A 249 -24.12 -10.85 -10.83
C LEU A 249 -25.49 -10.20 -10.61
N ARG A 250 -25.85 -9.91 -9.33
CA ARG A 250 -27.08 -9.18 -9.00
C ARG A 250 -27.04 -7.76 -9.55
N SER A 251 -25.95 -7.04 -9.36
CA SER A 251 -25.74 -5.70 -9.95
C SER A 251 -25.84 -5.73 -11.48
N SER A 252 -25.12 -6.66 -12.13
CA SER A 252 -25.08 -6.79 -13.57
C SER A 252 -26.48 -7.05 -14.16
N LYS A 253 -27.24 -8.01 -13.60
CA LYS A 253 -28.61 -8.32 -14.02
C LYS A 253 -29.57 -7.16 -13.79
N LEU A 254 -29.39 -6.42 -12.70
CA LEU A 254 -30.23 -5.25 -12.39
C LEU A 254 -30.02 -4.16 -13.43
N ILE A 255 -28.77 -3.79 -13.71
CA ILE A 255 -28.44 -2.76 -14.71
C ILE A 255 -28.93 -3.19 -16.10
N GLU A 256 -28.70 -4.46 -16.50
CA GLU A 256 -29.17 -4.99 -17.79
C GLU A 256 -30.70 -4.91 -17.93
N ARG A 257 -31.45 -5.28 -16.90
CA ARG A 257 -32.92 -5.24 -16.90
C ARG A 257 -33.44 -3.82 -17.08
N GLU A 258 -32.83 -2.84 -16.41
CA GLU A 258 -33.32 -1.46 -16.38
C GLU A 258 -32.85 -0.61 -17.57
N THR A 259 -31.67 -0.91 -18.13
CA THR A 259 -31.06 -0.11 -19.19
C THR A 259 -31.01 -0.84 -20.56
N GLY A 260 -31.30 -2.13 -20.57
CA GLY A 260 -31.18 -2.97 -21.78
C GLY A 260 -29.72 -3.34 -22.11
N LYS A 261 -28.74 -2.95 -21.32
CA LYS A 261 -27.31 -3.21 -21.55
C LYS A 261 -26.62 -3.73 -20.30
N ARG A 262 -25.82 -4.78 -20.45
CA ARG A 262 -24.93 -5.24 -19.37
C ARG A 262 -23.81 -4.24 -19.12
N PRO A 263 -23.49 -3.95 -17.85
CA PRO A 263 -22.29 -3.19 -17.53
C PRO A 263 -21.05 -4.03 -17.90
N ARG A 264 -20.11 -3.43 -18.60
CA ARG A 264 -18.81 -4.04 -18.91
C ARG A 264 -17.68 -3.52 -18.03
N ALA A 265 -18.01 -2.56 -17.17
CA ALA A 265 -17.09 -1.96 -16.21
C ALA A 265 -17.64 -2.03 -14.80
N ILE A 266 -16.71 -2.22 -13.85
CA ILE A 266 -16.93 -2.01 -12.42
C ILE A 266 -16.05 -0.88 -11.93
N VAL A 267 -16.63 -0.01 -11.13
CA VAL A 267 -15.95 0.95 -10.30
C VAL A 267 -15.98 0.41 -8.89
N TRP A 268 -14.80 0.15 -8.31
CA TRP A 268 -14.76 -0.48 -7.00
C TRP A 268 -15.09 0.54 -5.88
N PRO A 269 -16.05 0.22 -4.97
CA PRO A 269 -16.30 1.02 -3.79
C PRO A 269 -14.99 1.28 -3.01
N TYR A 270 -14.79 2.53 -2.59
CA TYR A 270 -13.56 2.97 -1.90
C TYR A 270 -12.26 2.80 -2.72
N GLY A 271 -12.34 2.47 -4.01
CA GLY A 271 -11.20 2.06 -4.81
C GLY A 271 -10.60 0.70 -4.43
N ALA A 272 -11.22 0.01 -3.47
CA ALA A 272 -10.71 -1.23 -2.89
C ALA A 272 -10.87 -2.41 -3.84
N ASN A 273 -9.76 -2.89 -4.41
CA ASN A 273 -9.74 -3.99 -5.36
C ASN A 273 -8.60 -4.98 -5.08
N SER A 274 -8.71 -6.16 -5.66
CA SER A 274 -7.67 -7.19 -5.64
C SER A 274 -7.71 -7.98 -6.96
N HIS A 275 -6.67 -8.77 -7.24
CA HIS A 275 -6.72 -9.65 -8.41
C HIS A 275 -7.91 -10.62 -8.35
N ILE A 276 -8.25 -11.11 -7.16
CA ILE A 276 -9.35 -12.06 -6.96
C ILE A 276 -10.69 -11.42 -7.36
N VAL A 277 -10.99 -10.24 -6.83
CA VAL A 277 -12.28 -9.59 -7.14
C VAL A 277 -12.35 -9.08 -8.58
N ASN A 278 -11.22 -8.66 -9.16
CA ASN A 278 -11.15 -8.30 -10.58
C ASN A 278 -11.41 -9.51 -11.47
N GLN A 279 -10.89 -10.68 -11.12
CA GLN A 279 -11.19 -11.93 -11.83
C GLN A 279 -12.68 -12.30 -11.73
N ILE A 280 -13.26 -12.22 -10.52
CA ILE A 280 -14.70 -12.49 -10.32
C ILE A 280 -15.55 -11.48 -11.11
N ALA A 281 -15.16 -10.21 -11.18
CA ALA A 281 -15.83 -9.20 -11.98
C ALA A 281 -15.78 -9.53 -13.47
N ALA A 282 -14.63 -9.95 -13.97
CA ALA A 282 -14.46 -10.40 -15.35
C ALA A 282 -15.35 -11.60 -15.68
N GLU A 283 -15.47 -12.59 -14.80
CA GLU A 283 -16.39 -13.72 -14.91
C GLU A 283 -17.87 -13.28 -14.92
N ALA A 284 -18.19 -12.17 -14.25
CA ALA A 284 -19.52 -11.55 -14.27
C ALA A 284 -19.77 -10.66 -15.52
N GLY A 285 -18.80 -10.57 -16.45
CA GLY A 285 -18.87 -9.80 -17.69
C GLY A 285 -18.29 -8.38 -17.59
N MET A 286 -17.77 -7.97 -16.43
CA MET A 286 -17.17 -6.65 -16.20
C MET A 286 -15.65 -6.76 -16.33
N LEU A 287 -15.17 -6.69 -17.57
CA LEU A 287 -13.75 -6.84 -17.93
C LEU A 287 -12.90 -5.60 -17.60
N ILE A 288 -13.53 -4.49 -17.30
CA ILE A 288 -12.89 -3.21 -17.01
C ILE A 288 -13.11 -2.89 -15.54
N SER A 289 -12.03 -2.72 -14.79
CA SER A 289 -12.08 -2.33 -13.37
C SER A 289 -11.38 -1.01 -13.15
N LEU A 290 -12.04 -0.11 -12.43
CA LEU A 290 -11.53 1.22 -12.10
C LEU A 290 -11.32 1.30 -10.58
N ASN A 291 -10.12 1.75 -10.19
CA ASN A 291 -9.73 1.95 -8.79
C ASN A 291 -9.54 3.45 -8.46
N LEU A 292 -8.88 3.78 -7.35
CA LEU A 292 -8.53 5.16 -6.95
C LEU A 292 -7.01 5.35 -6.83
N GLU A 293 -6.22 4.54 -7.51
CA GLU A 293 -4.79 4.82 -7.67
C GLU A 293 -4.62 6.03 -8.59
N PRO A 294 -3.95 7.11 -8.19
CA PRO A 294 -3.79 8.27 -9.04
C PRO A 294 -2.75 8.01 -10.16
N GLY A 295 -2.85 8.78 -11.23
CA GLY A 295 -1.87 8.75 -12.31
C GLY A 295 -2.46 8.59 -13.71
N PRO A 296 -1.62 8.64 -14.75
CA PRO A 296 -2.03 8.37 -16.12
C PRO A 296 -2.25 6.88 -16.37
N ASN A 297 -3.03 6.60 -17.39
CA ASN A 297 -3.21 5.29 -17.97
C ASN A 297 -2.77 5.31 -19.44
N THR A 298 -2.43 4.15 -19.98
CA THR A 298 -2.25 3.94 -21.42
C THR A 298 -3.26 2.93 -21.92
N PRO A 299 -3.61 2.91 -23.24
CA PRO A 299 -4.48 1.88 -23.80
C PRO A 299 -3.91 0.46 -23.68
N LYS A 300 -2.60 0.32 -23.45
CA LYS A 300 -1.92 -0.97 -23.27
C LYS A 300 -1.97 -1.50 -21.84
N ASP A 301 -2.26 -0.64 -20.87
CA ASP A 301 -2.36 -1.04 -19.46
C ASP A 301 -3.46 -2.08 -19.25
N ASP A 302 -3.34 -2.88 -18.19
CA ASP A 302 -4.34 -3.87 -17.82
C ASP A 302 -5.71 -3.18 -17.57
N PRO A 303 -6.76 -3.52 -18.32
CA PRO A 303 -8.08 -2.90 -18.15
C PRO A 303 -8.73 -3.24 -16.81
N SER A 304 -8.25 -4.24 -16.08
CA SER A 304 -8.69 -4.55 -14.73
C SER A 304 -8.08 -3.63 -13.67
N ARG A 305 -7.25 -2.62 -14.06
CA ARG A 305 -6.55 -1.71 -13.15
C ARG A 305 -6.48 -0.28 -13.64
N ILE A 306 -7.58 0.25 -14.14
CA ILE A 306 -7.64 1.65 -14.59
C ILE A 306 -7.55 2.57 -13.37
N ARG A 307 -6.51 3.41 -13.36
CA ARG A 307 -6.25 4.43 -12.34
C ARG A 307 -7.19 5.60 -12.49
N ARG A 308 -7.62 6.16 -11.35
CA ARG A 308 -8.44 7.37 -11.31
C ARG A 308 -7.93 8.34 -10.25
N SER A 309 -8.00 9.63 -10.54
CA SER A 309 -7.72 10.70 -9.58
C SER A 309 -9.02 11.18 -8.95
N LEU A 310 -9.11 11.08 -7.63
CA LEU A 310 -10.29 11.49 -6.85
C LEU A 310 -10.35 13.02 -6.76
N VAL A 311 -11.52 13.58 -7.08
CA VAL A 311 -11.83 15.00 -6.93
C VAL A 311 -12.61 15.18 -5.62
N VAL A 312 -12.13 16.07 -4.75
CA VAL A 312 -12.68 16.33 -3.42
C VAL A 312 -13.13 17.79 -3.27
N PHE A 313 -13.82 18.10 -2.19
CA PHE A 313 -14.50 19.38 -1.96
C PHE A 313 -13.61 20.64 -2.07
N ASP A 314 -12.32 20.54 -1.88
CA ASP A 314 -11.35 21.66 -1.96
C ASP A 314 -10.38 21.55 -3.14
N THR A 315 -10.72 20.72 -4.12
CA THR A 315 -9.82 20.49 -5.28
C THR A 315 -9.55 21.77 -6.06
N GLY A 316 -10.55 22.63 -6.32
CA GLY A 316 -10.39 23.86 -7.09
C GLY A 316 -9.57 23.67 -8.39
N LEU A 317 -9.27 24.74 -9.12
CA LEU A 317 -8.48 24.66 -10.36
C LEU A 317 -7.01 24.26 -10.12
N ALA A 318 -6.42 24.73 -9.04
CA ALA A 318 -5.02 24.34 -8.70
C ALA A 318 -4.91 22.84 -8.42
N GLY A 319 -5.83 22.30 -7.61
CA GLY A 319 -5.91 20.88 -7.33
C GLY A 319 -6.19 20.07 -8.58
N LEU A 320 -7.14 20.46 -9.43
CA LEU A 320 -7.39 19.80 -10.72
C LEU A 320 -6.13 19.74 -11.58
N THR A 321 -5.41 20.85 -11.69
CA THR A 321 -4.17 20.91 -12.47
C THR A 321 -3.12 19.94 -11.91
N GLN A 322 -3.02 19.84 -10.59
CA GLN A 322 -2.12 18.92 -9.92
C GLN A 322 -2.51 17.46 -10.19
N LEU A 323 -3.80 17.10 -10.05
CA LEU A 323 -4.30 15.75 -10.36
C LEU A 323 -3.99 15.35 -11.80
N LEU A 324 -4.13 16.26 -12.76
CA LEU A 324 -3.87 16.01 -14.17
C LEU A 324 -2.38 15.93 -14.52
N ARG A 325 -1.49 16.39 -13.65
CA ARG A 325 -0.03 16.34 -13.83
C ARG A 325 0.64 15.19 -13.08
N GLN A 326 -0.08 14.49 -12.20
CA GLN A 326 0.51 13.37 -11.46
C GLN A 326 1.12 12.33 -12.40
N PRO A 327 2.37 11.90 -12.20
CA PRO A 327 3.01 10.88 -13.02
C PRO A 327 2.47 9.48 -12.71
N ALA A 328 2.65 8.53 -13.62
CA ALA A 328 2.31 7.11 -13.39
C ALA A 328 3.27 6.44 -12.39
N SER A 329 4.51 6.85 -12.44
CA SER A 329 5.56 6.49 -11.51
C SER A 329 6.38 7.74 -11.20
N TYR A 330 7.09 7.72 -10.09
CA TYR A 330 8.01 8.81 -9.75
C TYR A 330 9.36 8.67 -10.49
N ASP A 331 9.44 7.85 -11.52
CA ASP A 331 10.65 7.72 -12.35
C ASP A 331 11.02 9.07 -12.96
N GLY A 332 12.14 9.61 -12.49
CA GLY A 332 12.64 10.92 -12.91
C GLY A 332 12.05 12.12 -12.18
N LEU A 333 11.06 11.98 -11.31
CA LEU A 333 10.51 13.06 -10.48
C LEU A 333 10.95 12.93 -9.01
N GLU A 334 10.80 14.01 -8.26
CA GLU A 334 11.02 13.95 -6.81
C GLU A 334 9.97 13.09 -6.13
N GLN A 335 10.40 11.91 -5.64
CA GLN A 335 9.55 11.09 -4.79
C GLN A 335 9.28 11.83 -3.47
N PRO A 336 8.12 11.58 -2.81
CA PRO A 336 7.89 12.06 -1.45
C PRO A 336 9.03 11.63 -0.51
N LEU A 337 9.35 12.48 0.46
CA LEU A 337 10.33 12.14 1.48
C LEU A 337 9.78 11.04 2.39
N GLU A 338 10.57 9.99 2.62
CA GLU A 338 10.22 8.97 3.59
C GLU A 338 10.83 9.31 4.95
N ARG A 339 9.98 9.32 5.94
CA ARG A 339 10.32 9.36 7.37
C ARG A 339 9.73 8.12 8.00
N VAL A 340 10.59 7.21 8.38
CA VAL A 340 10.21 5.86 8.77
C VAL A 340 10.43 5.65 10.27
N ILE A 341 9.41 5.17 10.95
CA ILE A 341 9.52 4.65 12.31
C ILE A 341 9.25 3.14 12.26
N HIS A 342 10.17 2.37 12.82
CA HIS A 342 10.07 0.93 12.85
C HIS A 342 9.60 0.48 14.24
N VAL A 343 8.51 -0.29 14.29
CA VAL A 343 7.74 -0.60 15.50
C VAL A 343 7.55 -2.10 15.67
N ASP A 344 7.91 -2.59 16.85
CA ASP A 344 7.64 -3.96 17.27
C ASP A 344 6.21 -4.07 17.84
N LEU A 345 5.38 -4.97 17.29
CA LEU A 345 4.09 -5.30 17.89
C LEU A 345 4.22 -6.11 19.19
N ASP A 346 5.38 -6.71 19.44
CA ASP A 346 5.69 -7.33 20.73
C ASP A 346 5.61 -6.32 21.90
N TYR A 347 5.85 -5.02 21.66
CA TYR A 347 5.64 -3.96 22.65
C TYR A 347 4.16 -3.60 22.87
N VAL A 348 3.31 -3.89 21.90
CA VAL A 348 1.86 -3.64 21.99
C VAL A 348 1.14 -4.81 22.64
N TYR A 349 1.58 -6.03 22.32
CA TYR A 349 0.93 -7.24 22.76
C TYR A 349 0.90 -7.35 24.31
N ASP A 350 -0.26 -7.76 24.82
CA ASP A 350 -0.44 -8.21 26.19
C ASP A 350 -1.47 -9.34 26.20
N ALA A 351 -1.34 -10.26 27.16
CA ALA A 351 -2.32 -11.34 27.32
C ALA A 351 -3.70 -10.82 27.81
N ASP A 352 -3.72 -9.68 28.49
CA ASP A 352 -4.94 -8.94 28.79
C ASP A 352 -5.32 -8.03 27.61
N PRO A 353 -6.46 -8.28 26.94
CA PRO A 353 -6.91 -7.46 25.82
C PRO A 353 -7.08 -5.97 26.15
N LEU A 354 -7.41 -5.61 27.39
CA LEU A 354 -7.55 -4.21 27.79
C LEU A 354 -6.19 -3.51 27.89
N VAL A 355 -5.18 -4.21 28.40
CA VAL A 355 -3.80 -3.71 28.44
C VAL A 355 -3.25 -3.60 27.01
N GLN A 356 -3.50 -4.60 26.15
CA GLN A 356 -3.11 -4.56 24.74
C GLN A 356 -3.72 -3.35 24.02
N GLU A 357 -5.02 -3.06 24.20
CA GLU A 357 -5.67 -1.88 23.59
C GLU A 357 -5.12 -0.55 24.16
N ALA A 358 -4.79 -0.52 25.45
CA ALA A 358 -4.14 0.64 26.08
C ALA A 358 -2.74 0.88 25.49
N ASN A 359 -1.96 -0.19 25.27
CA ASN A 359 -0.65 -0.10 24.63
C ASN A 359 -0.77 0.36 23.18
N LEU A 360 -1.74 -0.19 22.42
CA LEU A 360 -2.01 0.27 21.06
C LEU A 360 -2.38 1.77 21.05
N SER A 361 -3.17 2.24 22.00
CA SER A 361 -3.53 3.65 22.10
C SER A 361 -2.30 4.53 22.35
N LYS A 362 -1.36 4.10 23.21
CA LYS A 362 -0.08 4.82 23.44
C LYS A 362 0.75 4.90 22.14
N LEU A 363 0.84 3.79 21.40
CA LEU A 363 1.52 3.76 20.10
C LEU A 363 0.88 4.76 19.12
N LEU A 364 -0.45 4.73 18.98
CA LEU A 364 -1.18 5.64 18.08
C LEU A 364 -0.92 7.11 18.43
N ASP A 365 -1.00 7.46 19.72
CA ASP A 365 -0.75 8.82 20.17
C ASP A 365 0.69 9.26 19.89
N ARG A 366 1.66 8.37 20.08
CA ARG A 366 3.08 8.65 19.79
C ARG A 366 3.32 8.87 18.29
N ILE A 367 2.83 7.96 17.44
CA ILE A 367 3.00 8.10 15.97
C ILE A 367 2.27 9.33 15.45
N TYR A 368 1.07 9.64 16.00
CA TYR A 368 0.35 10.87 15.68
C TYR A 368 1.19 12.14 16.01
N ARG A 369 1.84 12.19 17.18
CA ARG A 369 2.65 13.34 17.57
C ARG A 369 3.98 13.42 16.80
N LEU A 370 4.61 12.29 16.50
CA LEU A 370 5.86 12.24 15.71
C LEU A 370 5.62 12.54 14.23
N HIS A 371 4.46 12.18 13.69
CA HIS A 371 4.01 12.43 12.32
C HIS A 371 5.02 11.96 11.24
N PRO A 372 5.41 10.68 11.21
CA PRO A 372 6.22 10.12 10.13
C PRO A 372 5.37 9.96 8.86
N SER A 373 5.99 9.65 7.72
CA SER A 373 5.29 9.23 6.50
C SER A 373 4.86 7.77 6.52
N THR A 374 5.68 6.93 7.15
CA THR A 374 5.59 5.48 7.04
C THR A 374 5.97 4.83 8.37
N VAL A 375 5.26 3.77 8.72
CA VAL A 375 5.62 2.87 9.82
C VAL A 375 5.93 1.50 9.23
N TYR A 376 7.12 0.97 9.56
CA TYR A 376 7.43 -0.43 9.40
C TYR A 376 6.93 -1.16 10.64
N LEU A 377 5.88 -1.97 10.49
CA LEU A 377 5.14 -2.58 11.58
C LEU A 377 5.38 -4.08 11.59
N GLN A 378 5.92 -4.60 12.68
CA GLN A 378 6.15 -6.04 12.86
C GLN A 378 4.83 -6.82 12.72
N ALA A 379 4.82 -7.84 11.85
CA ALA A 379 3.66 -8.70 11.65
C ALA A 379 3.80 -10.10 12.27
N TYR A 380 4.92 -10.38 12.87
CA TYR A 380 5.27 -11.61 13.54
C TYR A 380 5.62 -11.37 15.01
N SER A 381 5.78 -12.41 15.80
CA SER A 381 6.20 -12.34 17.21
C SER A 381 7.56 -13.01 17.38
N ASP A 382 8.45 -12.28 18.04
CA ASP A 382 9.83 -12.68 18.41
C ASP A 382 10.12 -12.17 19.82
N PRO A 383 9.53 -12.80 20.86
CA PRO A 383 9.60 -12.29 22.22
C PRO A 383 10.97 -12.46 22.90
N ASP A 384 11.81 -13.36 22.40
CA ASP A 384 13.16 -13.59 22.91
C ASP A 384 14.24 -12.80 22.15
N GLY A 385 13.86 -12.17 21.03
CA GLY A 385 14.72 -11.28 20.25
C GLY A 385 15.82 -12.00 19.49
N ASP A 386 15.62 -13.27 19.13
CA ASP A 386 16.60 -14.06 18.38
C ASP A 386 16.51 -13.85 16.86
N GLY A 387 15.54 -13.05 16.40
CA GLY A 387 15.30 -12.70 14.99
C GLY A 387 14.52 -13.77 14.22
N VAL A 388 13.95 -14.78 14.91
CA VAL A 388 13.14 -15.84 14.31
C VAL A 388 11.68 -15.68 14.72
N ALA A 389 10.78 -15.77 13.77
CA ALA A 389 9.34 -15.71 14.08
C ALA A 389 8.90 -16.97 14.82
N ASP A 390 8.46 -16.83 16.07
CA ASP A 390 7.85 -17.90 16.89
C ASP A 390 6.36 -18.06 16.61
N ALA A 391 5.67 -16.97 16.29
CA ALA A 391 4.24 -16.89 16.02
C ALA A 391 3.93 -15.69 15.11
N MET A 392 2.67 -15.60 14.65
CA MET A 392 2.21 -14.47 13.84
C MET A 392 1.23 -13.58 14.61
N TYR A 393 1.12 -12.31 14.21
CA TYR A 393 0.09 -11.37 14.66
C TYR A 393 -1.11 -11.30 13.71
N PHE A 394 -1.30 -12.35 12.92
CA PHE A 394 -2.44 -12.56 12.01
C PHE A 394 -2.74 -14.07 11.90
N PRO A 395 -3.94 -14.47 11.47
CA PRO A 395 -4.27 -15.87 11.26
C PRO A 395 -3.35 -16.50 10.21
N SER A 396 -2.70 -17.60 10.56
CA SER A 396 -1.81 -18.34 9.66
C SER A 396 -2.09 -19.85 9.74
N ARG A 397 -2.07 -20.52 8.58
CA ARG A 397 -2.26 -21.98 8.50
C ARG A 397 -1.02 -22.77 8.90
N ASN A 398 0.17 -22.14 8.84
CA ASN A 398 1.47 -22.82 9.05
C ASN A 398 2.16 -22.42 10.36
N MET A 399 1.79 -21.31 10.94
CA MET A 399 2.38 -20.77 12.18
C MET A 399 1.33 -20.59 13.26
N PRO A 400 1.69 -20.74 14.54
CA PRO A 400 0.79 -20.34 15.62
C PRO A 400 0.50 -18.85 15.54
N MET A 401 -0.70 -18.45 15.92
CA MET A 401 -1.07 -17.04 16.09
C MET A 401 -0.93 -16.64 17.56
N ARG A 402 -0.13 -15.62 17.86
CA ARG A 402 -0.01 -15.08 19.22
C ARG A 402 -1.22 -14.22 19.58
N SER A 403 -1.60 -13.37 18.65
CA SER A 403 -2.79 -12.52 18.73
C SER A 403 -3.18 -12.08 17.33
N ASP A 404 -4.45 -11.85 17.04
CA ASP A 404 -4.91 -11.23 15.80
C ASP A 404 -4.82 -9.70 15.93
N LEU A 405 -3.60 -9.19 15.93
CA LEU A 405 -3.27 -7.80 16.29
C LEU A 405 -2.82 -6.95 15.10
N PHE A 406 -2.15 -7.55 14.10
CA PHE A 406 -1.56 -6.77 13.00
C PHE A 406 -2.62 -6.00 12.20
N ALA A 407 -3.70 -6.66 11.81
CA ALA A 407 -4.79 -6.01 11.08
C ALA A 407 -5.42 -4.86 11.89
N ARG A 408 -5.57 -5.05 13.22
CA ARG A 408 -6.07 -4.04 14.15
C ARG A 408 -5.16 -2.82 14.20
N ALA A 409 -3.87 -3.03 14.44
CA ALA A 409 -2.88 -1.97 14.57
C ALA A 409 -2.68 -1.22 13.24
N ALA A 410 -2.51 -1.94 12.13
CA ALA A 410 -2.37 -1.36 10.79
C ALA A 410 -3.57 -0.48 10.42
N TRP A 411 -4.79 -0.97 10.63
CA TRP A 411 -6.01 -0.22 10.36
C TRP A 411 -6.10 1.07 11.21
N GLN A 412 -5.81 0.99 12.52
CA GLN A 412 -5.83 2.15 13.41
C GLN A 412 -4.79 3.21 13.01
N LEU A 413 -3.56 2.78 12.70
CA LEU A 413 -2.48 3.67 12.25
C LEU A 413 -2.84 4.36 10.92
N GLN A 414 -3.41 3.62 9.96
CA GLN A 414 -3.82 4.19 8.68
C GLN A 414 -5.00 5.16 8.83
N THR A 415 -6.04 4.78 9.58
CA THR A 415 -7.30 5.52 9.62
C THR A 415 -7.33 6.66 10.64
N ARG A 416 -6.62 6.54 11.76
CA ARG A 416 -6.61 7.54 12.84
C ARG A 416 -5.39 8.43 12.82
N VAL A 417 -4.26 7.90 12.36
CA VAL A 417 -2.99 8.64 12.33
C VAL A 417 -2.66 9.13 10.93
N GLY A 418 -3.07 8.38 9.89
CA GLY A 418 -2.86 8.76 8.49
C GLY A 418 -1.48 8.41 7.96
N VAL A 419 -0.82 7.40 8.52
CA VAL A 419 0.50 6.94 8.07
C VAL A 419 0.39 5.71 7.17
N ARG A 420 1.35 5.54 6.27
CA ARG A 420 1.47 4.32 5.48
C ARG A 420 2.06 3.19 6.33
N ILE A 421 1.57 1.98 6.12
CA ILE A 421 2.05 0.80 6.83
C ILE A 421 2.75 -0.13 5.85
N PHE A 422 3.97 -0.51 6.19
CA PHE A 422 4.66 -1.64 5.59
C PHE A 422 4.69 -2.77 6.61
N ALA A 423 4.19 -3.93 6.21
CA ALA A 423 4.30 -5.13 7.04
C ALA A 423 5.77 -5.58 7.09
N TRP A 424 6.39 -5.57 8.27
CA TRP A 424 7.72 -6.09 8.47
C TRP A 424 7.64 -7.59 8.70
N MET A 425 8.27 -8.37 7.80
CA MET A 425 8.15 -9.82 7.73
C MET A 425 9.50 -10.50 7.52
N PRO A 426 9.78 -11.62 8.23
CA PRO A 426 10.89 -12.49 7.89
C PRO A 426 10.69 -13.11 6.51
N VAL A 427 11.79 -13.43 5.83
CA VAL A 427 11.78 -14.13 4.54
C VAL A 427 11.97 -15.64 4.73
N MET A 428 12.85 -16.03 5.62
CA MET A 428 13.25 -17.43 5.84
C MET A 428 13.21 -17.84 7.33
N ALA A 429 13.29 -16.86 8.25
CA ALA A 429 13.44 -17.09 9.68
C ALA A 429 12.08 -17.36 10.35
N PHE A 430 11.55 -18.57 10.17
CA PHE A 430 10.31 -19.05 10.77
C PHE A 430 10.54 -20.34 11.54
N LYS A 431 10.10 -20.38 12.79
CA LYS A 431 10.10 -21.58 13.64
C LYS A 431 8.78 -22.31 13.50
N LEU A 432 8.67 -23.11 12.47
CA LEU A 432 7.47 -23.91 12.22
C LEU A 432 7.24 -24.94 13.34
N PRO A 433 5.97 -25.29 13.66
CA PRO A 433 5.68 -26.39 14.56
C PRO A 433 6.42 -27.66 14.14
N SER A 434 6.93 -28.44 15.10
CA SER A 434 7.71 -29.65 14.82
C SER A 434 6.96 -30.73 14.01
N SER A 435 5.62 -30.68 14.04
CA SER A 435 4.74 -31.54 13.22
C SER A 435 4.61 -31.09 11.78
N HIS A 436 5.05 -29.87 11.45
CA HIS A 436 4.92 -29.32 10.11
C HIS A 436 5.94 -29.97 9.15
N PRO A 437 5.54 -30.40 7.94
CA PRO A 437 6.44 -31.08 7.01
C PRO A 437 7.73 -30.31 6.67
N ALA A 438 7.65 -28.97 6.63
CA ALA A 438 8.80 -28.10 6.33
C ALA A 438 9.70 -27.80 7.55
N ALA A 439 9.35 -28.21 8.78
CA ALA A 439 10.07 -27.81 10.00
C ALA A 439 11.57 -28.21 10.01
N THR A 440 11.93 -29.24 9.28
CA THR A 440 13.32 -29.74 9.18
C THR A 440 14.02 -29.31 7.89
N HIS A 441 13.36 -28.60 6.99
CA HIS A 441 13.90 -28.16 5.70
C HIS A 441 14.66 -26.83 5.85
N LEU A 442 15.74 -26.87 6.63
CA LEU A 442 16.52 -25.70 7.05
C LEU A 442 17.71 -25.44 6.12
N VAL A 443 18.14 -24.16 6.10
CA VAL A 443 19.45 -23.79 5.56
C VAL A 443 20.54 -24.59 6.29
N GLN A 444 21.43 -25.21 5.56
CA GLN A 444 22.52 -26.01 6.09
C GLN A 444 23.89 -25.40 5.81
N THR A 445 24.80 -25.54 6.75
CA THR A 445 26.22 -25.26 6.53
C THR A 445 26.93 -26.41 5.85
N MET A 446 28.15 -26.23 5.37
CA MET A 446 28.98 -27.27 4.78
C MET A 446 29.23 -28.46 5.71
N THR A 447 29.03 -28.31 7.01
CA THR A 447 29.18 -29.41 8.01
C THR A 447 27.93 -30.26 8.13
N GLY A 448 26.84 -29.94 7.43
CA GLY A 448 25.56 -30.64 7.53
C GLY A 448 24.74 -30.27 8.76
N ALA A 449 25.23 -29.40 9.64
CA ALA A 449 24.48 -28.86 10.78
C ALA A 449 23.58 -27.72 10.32
N PRO A 450 22.42 -27.50 10.98
CA PRO A 450 21.61 -26.28 10.76
C PRO A 450 22.47 -25.03 10.96
N ALA A 451 22.22 -24.00 10.16
CA ALA A 451 23.00 -22.74 10.20
C ALA A 451 22.93 -22.02 11.55
N SER A 452 21.86 -22.24 12.32
CA SER A 452 21.67 -21.73 13.69
C SER A 452 22.68 -22.24 14.71
N ALA A 453 23.46 -23.28 14.40
CA ALA A 453 24.52 -23.78 15.27
C ALA A 453 25.72 -22.82 15.38
N SER A 454 25.80 -21.78 14.58
CA SER A 454 26.80 -20.71 14.73
C SER A 454 26.20 -19.53 15.49
N GLN A 455 26.84 -19.09 16.58
CA GLN A 455 26.48 -17.88 17.29
C GLN A 455 26.23 -16.72 16.31
N ASN A 456 25.09 -16.04 16.44
CA ASN A 456 24.63 -14.88 15.65
C ASN A 456 23.98 -15.17 14.28
N ARG A 457 23.38 -16.33 14.05
CA ARG A 457 22.65 -16.58 12.80
C ARG A 457 21.25 -17.12 13.05
N TYR A 458 20.29 -16.59 12.30
CA TYR A 458 18.89 -16.99 12.34
C TYR A 458 18.72 -18.48 12.00
N LEU A 459 17.80 -19.17 12.67
CA LEU A 459 17.24 -20.42 12.17
C LEU A 459 16.43 -20.09 10.90
N ARG A 460 16.79 -20.66 9.75
CA ARG A 460 16.18 -20.30 8.47
C ARG A 460 15.71 -21.52 7.70
N LEU A 461 14.50 -21.45 7.18
CA LEU A 461 14.00 -22.40 6.19
C LEU A 461 14.78 -22.22 4.88
N SER A 462 15.13 -23.34 4.20
CA SER A 462 15.88 -23.26 2.95
C SER A 462 15.02 -22.68 1.81
N PRO A 463 15.43 -21.57 1.18
CA PRO A 463 14.71 -21.00 0.05
C PRO A 463 14.82 -21.86 -1.22
N PHE A 464 15.69 -22.86 -1.23
CA PHE A 464 15.87 -23.82 -2.33
C PHE A 464 14.92 -25.01 -2.22
N ASP A 465 14.41 -25.30 -1.03
CA ASP A 465 13.54 -26.45 -0.80
C ASP A 465 12.08 -26.14 -1.16
N PRO A 466 11.43 -26.92 -2.03
CA PRO A 466 10.05 -26.63 -2.46
C PRO A 466 9.02 -26.67 -1.33
N VAL A 467 9.23 -27.52 -0.31
CA VAL A 467 8.29 -27.66 0.83
C VAL A 467 8.42 -26.45 1.74
N ALA A 468 9.65 -26.01 2.02
CA ALA A 468 9.92 -24.79 2.78
C ALA A 468 9.39 -23.53 2.05
N ARG A 469 9.67 -23.40 0.74
CA ARG A 469 9.16 -22.30 -0.08
C ARG A 469 7.63 -22.21 -0.05
N LYS A 470 6.97 -23.36 -0.17
CA LYS A 470 5.49 -23.41 -0.12
C LYS A 470 4.98 -22.91 1.23
N ALA A 471 5.55 -23.39 2.35
CA ALA A 471 5.14 -22.98 3.68
C ALA A 471 5.31 -21.47 3.88
N ILE A 472 6.44 -20.89 3.46
CA ILE A 472 6.70 -19.45 3.54
C ILE A 472 5.68 -18.68 2.66
N THR A 473 5.45 -19.12 1.42
CA THR A 473 4.51 -18.49 0.50
C THR A 473 3.10 -18.47 1.09
N GLU A 474 2.66 -19.54 1.74
CA GLU A 474 1.36 -19.66 2.39
C GLU A 474 1.23 -18.73 3.61
N ILE A 475 2.31 -18.47 4.36
CA ILE A 475 2.32 -17.46 5.45
C ILE A 475 2.09 -16.06 4.89
N TYR A 476 2.76 -15.71 3.80
CA TYR A 476 2.56 -14.43 3.12
C TYR A 476 1.16 -14.29 2.50
N GLU A 477 0.64 -15.37 1.94
CA GLU A 477 -0.74 -15.41 1.45
C GLU A 477 -1.75 -15.14 2.57
N ASP A 478 -1.56 -15.75 3.74
CA ASP A 478 -2.42 -15.55 4.90
C ASP A 478 -2.37 -14.10 5.41
N LEU A 479 -1.19 -13.46 5.42
CA LEU A 479 -1.08 -12.03 5.73
C LEU A 479 -1.90 -11.18 4.76
N GLY A 480 -1.76 -11.44 3.45
CA GLY A 480 -2.49 -10.69 2.41
C GLY A 480 -4.01 -10.84 2.52
N LYS A 481 -4.51 -11.99 3.00
CA LYS A 481 -5.95 -12.25 3.21
C LYS A 481 -6.56 -11.48 4.37
N HIS A 482 -5.78 -11.21 5.42
CA HIS A 482 -6.31 -10.73 6.70
C HIS A 482 -6.01 -9.28 7.03
N ALA A 483 -5.14 -8.61 6.27
CA ALA A 483 -4.77 -7.22 6.54
C ALA A 483 -4.65 -6.39 5.25
N ILE A 484 -4.88 -5.07 5.37
CA ILE A 484 -4.63 -4.08 4.31
C ILE A 484 -3.48 -3.18 4.76
N PHE A 485 -2.45 -3.07 3.90
CA PHE A 485 -1.25 -2.29 4.14
C PHE A 485 -0.61 -1.84 2.81
N ALA A 486 0.25 -0.82 2.83
CA ALA A 486 0.77 -0.18 1.63
C ALA A 486 2.00 -0.89 1.04
N GLY A 487 2.75 -1.62 1.85
CA GLY A 487 3.98 -2.27 1.40
C GLY A 487 4.45 -3.37 2.34
N VAL A 488 5.50 -4.09 1.93
CA VAL A 488 6.20 -5.08 2.73
C VAL A 488 7.66 -4.67 2.91
N LEU A 489 8.15 -4.73 4.14
CA LEU A 489 9.58 -4.73 4.45
C LEU A 489 10.03 -6.18 4.66
N PHE A 490 10.90 -6.66 3.78
CA PHE A 490 11.58 -7.93 3.94
C PHE A 490 12.74 -7.77 4.93
N HIS A 491 12.69 -8.55 5.99
CA HIS A 491 13.68 -8.55 7.07
C HIS A 491 15.08 -8.91 6.59
N ASP A 492 16.08 -8.68 7.42
CA ASP A 492 17.49 -8.91 7.13
C ASP A 492 17.92 -10.39 7.18
N ASP A 493 17.04 -11.29 7.57
CA ASP A 493 17.27 -12.75 7.69
C ASP A 493 17.56 -13.44 6.35
N ALA A 494 17.18 -12.80 5.23
CA ALA A 494 17.40 -13.34 3.89
C ALA A 494 18.86 -13.15 3.43
N THR A 495 19.76 -13.86 4.10
CA THR A 495 21.20 -13.90 3.81
C THR A 495 21.70 -15.33 3.65
N LEU A 496 22.75 -15.53 2.87
CA LEU A 496 23.45 -16.81 2.73
C LEU A 496 24.96 -16.56 2.67
N SER A 497 25.69 -17.14 3.62
CA SER A 497 27.13 -17.01 3.68
C SER A 497 27.85 -17.85 2.61
N ASP A 498 29.18 -17.72 2.57
CA ASP A 498 30.07 -18.55 1.72
C ASP A 498 30.20 -20.01 2.19
N TYR A 499 29.43 -20.42 3.22
CA TYR A 499 29.25 -21.79 3.68
C TYR A 499 27.83 -22.31 3.47
N GLU A 500 26.92 -21.51 2.93
CA GLU A 500 25.48 -21.74 2.85
C GLU A 500 24.93 -21.48 1.46
N ASP A 501 23.87 -22.15 1.02
CA ASP A 501 23.16 -23.26 1.63
C ASP A 501 23.82 -24.60 1.16
N ALA A 502 24.04 -25.53 2.07
CA ALA A 502 24.60 -26.87 1.77
C ALA A 502 23.51 -27.96 1.78
N SER A 503 22.23 -27.60 1.81
CA SER A 503 21.13 -28.57 1.75
C SER A 503 21.12 -29.33 0.42
N PRO A 504 20.60 -30.55 0.37
CA PRO A 504 20.49 -31.33 -0.87
C PRO A 504 19.74 -30.58 -1.97
N ALA A 505 18.69 -29.82 -1.63
CA ALA A 505 17.92 -29.03 -2.56
C ALA A 505 18.75 -27.88 -3.17
N ALA A 506 19.52 -27.15 -2.36
CA ALA A 506 20.43 -26.13 -2.82
C ALA A 506 21.53 -26.67 -3.75
N LEU A 507 22.15 -27.78 -3.34
CA LEU A 507 23.20 -28.44 -4.13
C LEU A 507 22.68 -28.88 -5.51
N ALA A 508 21.44 -29.36 -5.58
CA ALA A 508 20.81 -29.71 -6.85
C ALA A 508 20.65 -28.47 -7.77
N VAL A 509 20.20 -27.32 -7.23
CA VAL A 509 20.09 -26.07 -7.97
C VAL A 509 21.45 -25.59 -8.48
N TYR A 510 22.47 -25.61 -7.63
CA TYR A 510 23.83 -25.21 -8.01
C TYR A 510 24.39 -26.06 -9.17
N ARG A 511 24.22 -27.36 -9.11
CA ARG A 511 24.67 -28.28 -10.15
C ARG A 511 23.81 -28.17 -11.42
N ASP A 512 22.50 -28.30 -11.28
CA ASP A 512 21.60 -28.57 -12.41
C ASP A 512 21.14 -27.29 -13.10
N GLN A 513 20.92 -26.18 -12.36
CA GLN A 513 20.48 -24.90 -12.93
C GLN A 513 21.65 -23.93 -13.13
N TRP A 514 22.54 -23.78 -12.14
CA TRP A 514 23.63 -22.80 -12.21
C TRP A 514 24.88 -23.37 -12.88
N LYS A 515 24.93 -24.71 -13.14
CA LYS A 515 26.02 -25.40 -13.82
C LYS A 515 27.36 -25.25 -13.10
N LEU A 516 27.35 -25.07 -11.77
CA LEU A 516 28.57 -25.07 -10.96
C LEU A 516 29.08 -26.49 -10.81
N LYS A 517 30.39 -26.66 -11.03
CA LYS A 517 31.05 -27.97 -10.99
C LYS A 517 31.79 -28.16 -9.67
N GLY A 518 31.83 -29.42 -9.19
CA GLY A 518 32.54 -29.82 -7.99
C GLY A 518 31.72 -29.70 -6.71
N SER A 519 32.36 -29.90 -5.57
CA SER A 519 31.79 -29.71 -4.25
C SER A 519 31.72 -28.24 -3.87
N LEU A 520 31.00 -27.87 -2.81
CA LEU A 520 31.02 -26.51 -2.28
C LEU A 520 32.43 -26.04 -1.89
N GLN A 521 33.28 -26.99 -1.42
CA GLN A 521 34.67 -26.69 -1.14
C GLN A 521 35.46 -26.33 -2.41
N ASP A 522 35.19 -27.00 -3.53
CA ASP A 522 35.82 -26.69 -4.81
C ASP A 522 35.35 -25.32 -5.35
N ILE A 523 34.04 -25.03 -5.22
CA ILE A 523 33.47 -23.74 -5.58
C ILE A 523 34.13 -22.63 -4.76
N ARG A 524 34.26 -22.77 -3.45
CA ARG A 524 34.88 -21.76 -2.57
C ARG A 524 36.34 -21.52 -2.87
N LYS A 525 37.12 -22.57 -3.20
CA LYS A 525 38.54 -22.47 -3.53
C LYS A 525 38.79 -21.80 -4.88
N ASN A 526 37.86 -21.88 -5.80
CA ASN A 526 37.96 -21.25 -7.12
C ASN A 526 37.37 -19.85 -7.12
N PRO A 527 38.17 -18.79 -7.27
CA PRO A 527 37.66 -17.41 -7.18
C PRO A 527 36.55 -17.06 -8.16
N GLN A 528 36.61 -17.59 -9.39
CA GLN A 528 35.56 -17.35 -10.40
C GLN A 528 34.26 -18.07 -10.08
N ALA A 529 34.35 -19.34 -9.65
CA ALA A 529 33.18 -20.11 -9.26
C ALA A 529 32.53 -19.54 -8.00
N ARG A 530 33.32 -19.10 -7.01
CA ARG A 530 32.84 -18.44 -5.79
C ARG A 530 32.09 -17.17 -6.11
N ARG A 531 32.61 -16.29 -6.94
CA ARG A 531 31.94 -15.06 -7.36
C ARG A 531 30.64 -15.35 -8.09
N THR A 532 30.65 -16.30 -9.03
CA THR A 532 29.42 -16.74 -9.72
C THR A 532 28.38 -17.25 -8.76
N TRP A 533 28.78 -18.03 -7.76
CA TRP A 533 27.91 -18.58 -6.73
C TRP A 533 27.30 -17.47 -5.85
N ALA A 534 28.09 -16.51 -5.38
CA ALA A 534 27.63 -15.37 -4.60
C ALA A 534 26.55 -14.56 -5.37
N THR A 535 26.88 -14.14 -6.60
CA THR A 535 25.95 -13.37 -7.45
C THR A 535 24.66 -14.15 -7.75
N ARG A 536 24.74 -15.47 -7.98
CA ARG A 536 23.55 -16.31 -8.19
C ARG A 536 22.71 -16.43 -6.93
N LYS A 537 23.31 -16.54 -5.74
CA LYS A 537 22.57 -16.52 -4.47
C LYS A 537 21.85 -15.18 -4.26
N THR A 538 22.53 -14.05 -4.51
CA THR A 538 21.94 -12.72 -4.44
C THR A 538 20.70 -12.61 -5.33
N ALA A 539 20.80 -12.99 -6.58
CA ALA A 539 19.69 -12.96 -7.53
C ALA A 539 18.54 -13.88 -7.08
N TYR A 540 18.86 -15.11 -6.63
CA TYR A 540 17.87 -16.09 -6.22
C TYR A 540 17.05 -15.65 -5.00
N LEU A 541 17.72 -15.04 -3.99
CA LEU A 541 17.02 -14.48 -2.83
C LEU A 541 16.14 -13.30 -3.23
N SER A 542 16.59 -12.46 -4.16
CA SER A 542 15.78 -11.36 -4.66
C SER A 542 14.58 -11.86 -5.48
N GLU A 543 14.73 -12.86 -6.32
CA GLU A 543 13.64 -13.53 -7.03
C GLU A 543 12.63 -14.15 -6.05
N PHE A 544 13.12 -14.74 -4.95
CA PHE A 544 12.23 -15.32 -3.95
C PHE A 544 11.44 -14.26 -3.19
N THR A 545 12.06 -13.17 -2.75
CA THR A 545 11.34 -12.08 -2.10
C THR A 545 10.32 -11.42 -3.04
N MET A 546 10.63 -11.29 -4.32
CA MET A 546 9.67 -10.78 -5.30
C MET A 546 8.51 -11.74 -5.54
N HIS A 547 8.73 -13.05 -5.51
CA HIS A 547 7.66 -14.05 -5.50
C HIS A 547 6.73 -13.88 -4.30
N LEU A 548 7.27 -13.59 -3.10
CA LEU A 548 6.48 -13.30 -1.91
C LEU A 548 5.71 -11.98 -2.05
N ALA A 549 6.33 -10.94 -2.63
CA ALA A 549 5.65 -9.69 -2.96
C ALA A 549 4.49 -9.91 -3.94
N ASP A 550 4.69 -10.72 -4.98
CA ASP A 550 3.65 -11.03 -5.96
C ASP A 550 2.50 -11.83 -5.33
N THR A 551 2.78 -12.68 -4.36
CA THR A 551 1.75 -13.36 -3.55
C THR A 551 0.88 -12.35 -2.79
N LEU A 552 1.48 -11.34 -2.18
CA LEU A 552 0.76 -10.24 -1.51
C LEU A 552 -0.01 -9.36 -2.53
N ARG A 553 0.55 -9.12 -3.71
CA ARG A 553 -0.07 -8.32 -4.77
C ARG A 553 -1.36 -8.94 -5.34
N ILE A 554 -1.59 -10.24 -5.12
CA ILE A 554 -2.89 -10.86 -5.41
C ILE A 554 -4.01 -10.16 -4.63
N TYR A 555 -3.73 -9.76 -3.39
CA TYR A 555 -4.66 -9.10 -2.47
C TYR A 555 -4.58 -7.58 -2.51
N GLN A 556 -3.37 -7.04 -2.74
CA GLN A 556 -3.05 -5.61 -2.71
C GLN A 556 -2.21 -5.25 -3.94
N PRO A 557 -2.86 -5.02 -5.10
CA PRO A 557 -2.15 -4.88 -6.38
C PRO A 557 -1.12 -3.75 -6.44
N ALA A 558 -1.27 -2.70 -5.62
CA ALA A 558 -0.35 -1.55 -5.54
C ALA A 558 0.75 -1.70 -4.49
N LEU A 559 0.93 -2.90 -3.91
CA LEU A 559 1.88 -3.16 -2.85
C LEU A 559 3.31 -2.76 -3.25
N GLN A 560 3.93 -1.90 -2.42
CA GLN A 560 5.33 -1.51 -2.53
C GLN A 560 6.24 -2.47 -1.76
N THR A 561 7.51 -2.50 -2.14
CA THR A 561 8.52 -3.38 -1.55
C THR A 561 9.66 -2.58 -0.94
N ALA A 562 10.09 -2.98 0.24
CA ALA A 562 11.35 -2.56 0.85
C ALA A 562 12.12 -3.81 1.32
N ARG A 563 13.44 -3.74 1.36
CA ARG A 563 14.25 -4.81 1.94
C ARG A 563 15.41 -4.25 2.73
N ASN A 564 15.68 -4.86 3.89
CA ASN A 564 16.83 -4.53 4.70
C ASN A 564 18.13 -4.98 4.03
N LEU A 565 19.06 -4.05 3.90
CA LEU A 565 20.40 -4.26 3.37
C LEU A 565 21.43 -3.97 4.47
N TYR A 566 22.27 -4.95 4.78
CA TYR A 566 23.42 -4.72 5.66
C TYR A 566 24.35 -3.66 5.09
N ALA A 567 25.01 -2.88 5.96
CA ALA A 567 25.93 -1.85 5.51
C ALA A 567 27.22 -2.41 4.88
N GLN A 568 27.64 -3.60 5.31
CA GLN A 568 28.87 -4.23 4.80
C GLN A 568 28.85 -4.45 3.28
N PRO A 569 27.79 -4.98 2.64
CA PRO A 569 27.73 -5.09 1.18
C PRO A 569 27.80 -3.74 0.43
N VAL A 570 27.51 -2.62 1.11
CA VAL A 570 27.66 -1.26 0.55
C VAL A 570 29.09 -0.76 0.67
N LEU A 571 29.70 -0.95 1.84
CA LEU A 571 31.05 -0.48 2.15
C LEU A 571 32.13 -1.36 1.49
N ASN A 572 31.92 -2.66 1.43
CA ASN A 572 32.81 -3.65 0.87
C ASN A 572 32.06 -4.56 -0.12
N PRO A 573 32.22 -4.39 -1.43
CA PRO A 573 31.56 -5.25 -2.43
C PRO A 573 31.86 -6.76 -2.32
N GLU A 574 33.01 -7.15 -1.72
CA GLU A 574 33.32 -8.57 -1.50
C GLU A 574 32.43 -9.20 -0.44
N ALA A 575 31.74 -8.40 0.37
CA ALA A 575 30.79 -8.91 1.36
C ALA A 575 29.56 -9.59 0.73
N GLU A 576 29.35 -9.49 -0.59
CA GLU A 576 28.36 -10.30 -1.31
C GLU A 576 28.57 -11.80 -1.03
N ASP A 577 29.81 -12.25 -0.90
CA ASP A 577 30.12 -13.65 -0.57
C ASP A 577 29.50 -14.12 0.75
N TRP A 578 29.36 -13.20 1.75
CA TRP A 578 28.94 -13.53 3.11
C TRP A 578 27.47 -13.23 3.38
N PHE A 579 26.87 -12.33 2.58
CA PHE A 579 25.51 -11.86 2.80
C PHE A 579 24.56 -12.27 1.68
N ALA A 580 25.05 -12.59 0.47
CA ALA A 580 24.24 -12.72 -0.73
C ALA A 580 23.34 -11.48 -0.94
N GLN A 581 23.92 -10.29 -0.75
CA GLN A 581 23.27 -8.98 -0.90
C GLN A 581 24.23 -8.02 -1.60
N THR A 582 23.70 -7.13 -2.47
CA THR A 582 24.44 -6.02 -3.04
C THR A 582 23.54 -4.80 -3.24
N LEU A 583 24.08 -3.58 -3.11
CA LEU A 583 23.35 -2.35 -3.34
C LEU A 583 22.79 -2.26 -4.78
N PRO A 584 23.55 -2.56 -5.85
CA PRO A 584 23.00 -2.51 -7.21
C PRO A 584 21.82 -3.44 -7.45
N ASN A 585 21.86 -4.66 -6.91
CA ASN A 585 20.74 -5.62 -7.02
C ASN A 585 19.50 -5.08 -6.30
N PHE A 586 19.65 -4.54 -5.10
CA PHE A 586 18.52 -4.02 -4.32
C PHE A 586 17.87 -2.81 -4.96
N LEU A 587 18.68 -1.84 -5.43
CA LEU A 587 18.18 -0.65 -6.14
C LEU A 587 17.43 -1.00 -7.44
N ALA A 588 17.80 -2.10 -8.08
CA ALA A 588 17.14 -2.57 -9.30
C ALA A 588 15.88 -3.39 -9.05
N THR A 589 15.72 -3.94 -7.82
CA THR A 589 14.67 -4.93 -7.52
C THR A 589 13.52 -4.34 -6.70
N TYR A 590 13.82 -3.51 -5.69
CA TYR A 590 12.84 -3.04 -4.72
C TYR A 590 12.48 -1.56 -4.91
N ASP A 591 11.26 -1.20 -4.50
CA ASP A 591 10.84 0.21 -4.47
C ASP A 591 11.69 1.02 -3.49
N TYR A 592 12.08 0.40 -2.37
CA TYR A 592 12.99 0.98 -1.38
C TYR A 592 14.08 0.00 -0.95
N THR A 593 15.30 0.52 -0.81
CA THR A 593 16.43 -0.19 -0.19
C THR A 593 16.64 0.37 1.21
N ALA A 594 16.29 -0.40 2.24
CA ALA A 594 16.41 0.01 3.64
C ALA A 594 17.80 -0.40 4.17
N ILE A 595 18.77 0.51 4.11
CA ILE A 595 20.13 0.24 4.58
C ILE A 595 20.15 0.34 6.11
N MET A 596 20.62 -0.71 6.78
CA MET A 596 20.88 -0.74 8.21
C MET A 596 22.11 0.13 8.52
N ALA A 597 21.88 1.45 8.61
CA ALA A 597 22.91 2.46 8.89
C ALA A 597 23.22 2.50 10.40
N MET A 598 23.73 1.38 10.93
CA MET A 598 23.80 1.07 12.36
C MET A 598 25.26 0.97 12.86
N PRO A 599 25.94 2.11 13.08
CA PRO A 599 27.38 2.12 13.36
C PRO A 599 27.77 1.35 14.64
N TYR A 600 26.91 1.32 15.67
CA TYR A 600 27.21 0.58 16.90
C TYR A 600 27.08 -0.92 16.71
N MET A 601 26.10 -1.39 15.93
CA MET A 601 25.96 -2.79 15.52
C MET A 601 27.20 -3.24 14.77
N GLU A 602 27.68 -2.44 13.84
CA GLU A 602 28.88 -2.72 13.04
C GLU A 602 30.18 -2.57 13.82
N GLY A 603 30.13 -1.99 15.05
CA GLY A 603 31.33 -1.76 15.88
C GLY A 603 32.23 -0.65 15.36
N ALA A 604 31.67 0.34 14.69
CA ALA A 604 32.41 1.49 14.19
C ALA A 604 33.08 2.28 15.32
N ALA A 605 34.39 2.47 15.24
CA ALA A 605 35.13 3.25 16.25
C ALA A 605 34.70 4.71 16.26
N GLU A 606 34.42 5.27 15.07
CA GLU A 606 33.98 6.66 14.85
C GLU A 606 32.66 6.66 14.09
N PRO A 607 31.50 6.59 14.79
CA PRO A 607 30.17 6.49 14.17
C PRO A 607 29.87 7.56 13.12
N THR A 608 30.28 8.81 13.35
CA THR A 608 30.09 9.93 12.41
C THR A 608 30.86 9.71 11.12
N VAL A 609 32.14 9.36 11.20
CA VAL A 609 33.00 9.10 10.04
C VAL A 609 32.47 7.89 9.25
N TRP A 610 32.00 6.87 9.95
CA TRP A 610 31.44 5.67 9.34
C TRP A 610 30.15 5.97 8.54
N LEU A 611 29.25 6.81 9.08
CA LEU A 611 28.04 7.24 8.38
C LEU A 611 28.36 8.08 7.13
N ASP A 612 29.36 8.96 7.19
CA ASP A 612 29.82 9.74 6.03
C ASP A 612 30.40 8.83 4.94
N GLN A 613 31.15 7.80 5.31
CA GLN A 613 31.64 6.80 4.36
C GLN A 613 30.48 6.04 3.72
N LEU A 614 29.50 5.60 4.50
CA LEU A 614 28.34 4.84 4.00
C LEU A 614 27.54 5.66 2.97
N ILE A 615 27.13 6.89 3.33
CA ILE A 615 26.37 7.72 2.38
C ILE A 615 27.19 8.10 1.15
N SER A 616 28.50 8.30 1.31
CA SER A 616 29.39 8.58 0.18
C SER A 616 29.46 7.42 -0.81
N LYS A 617 29.44 6.17 -0.32
CA LYS A 617 29.38 4.98 -1.16
C LYS A 617 28.04 4.89 -1.91
N VAL A 618 26.92 5.12 -1.23
CA VAL A 618 25.60 5.12 -1.88
C VAL A 618 25.51 6.17 -2.99
N LYS A 619 26.07 7.36 -2.77
CA LYS A 619 26.12 8.45 -3.76
C LYS A 619 26.88 8.11 -5.05
N GLN A 620 27.79 7.15 -5.01
CA GLN A 620 28.51 6.71 -6.21
C GLN A 620 27.59 6.04 -7.24
N THR A 621 26.43 5.55 -6.80
CA THR A 621 25.41 5.00 -7.70
C THR A 621 24.41 6.10 -8.07
N PRO A 622 24.28 6.44 -9.37
CA PRO A 622 23.32 7.48 -9.80
C PRO A 622 21.91 7.21 -9.27
N HIS A 623 21.28 8.26 -8.76
CA HIS A 623 19.90 8.23 -8.24
C HIS A 623 19.64 7.33 -7.02
N ALA A 624 20.63 6.63 -6.47
CA ALA A 624 20.45 5.69 -5.36
C ALA A 624 19.77 6.33 -4.13
N LEU A 625 20.09 7.59 -3.80
CA LEU A 625 19.48 8.29 -2.67
C LEU A 625 17.96 8.50 -2.78
N ARG A 626 17.38 8.34 -3.98
CA ARG A 626 15.92 8.50 -4.17
C ARG A 626 15.13 7.40 -3.50
N THR A 627 15.64 6.17 -3.55
CA THR A 627 14.97 4.96 -3.07
C THR A 627 15.67 4.34 -1.86
N THR A 628 16.80 4.90 -1.41
CA THR A 628 17.49 4.41 -0.22
C THR A 628 16.92 5.06 1.03
N VAL A 629 16.48 4.23 1.98
CA VAL A 629 16.14 4.61 3.36
C VAL A 629 17.34 4.25 4.24
N PHE A 630 17.85 5.22 5.01
CA PHE A 630 18.89 4.97 6.00
C PHE A 630 18.22 4.75 7.35
N GLU A 631 18.26 3.51 7.85
CA GLU A 631 17.71 3.12 9.15
C GLU A 631 18.79 3.16 10.21
N LEU A 632 18.68 4.14 11.13
CA LEU A 632 19.57 4.28 12.27
C LEU A 632 19.08 3.43 13.45
N GLN A 633 20.00 3.02 14.32
CA GLN A 633 19.64 2.31 15.54
C GLN A 633 19.38 3.28 16.70
N SER A 634 18.29 3.07 17.44
CA SER A 634 17.99 3.78 18.69
C SER A 634 18.48 3.02 19.92
N ARG A 635 18.99 1.80 19.74
CA ARG A 635 19.50 0.90 20.77
C ARG A 635 20.81 0.26 20.35
N ASP A 636 21.74 0.15 21.25
CA ASP A 636 22.97 -0.64 21.08
C ASP A 636 22.72 -2.07 21.57
N TRP A 637 22.58 -2.99 20.63
CA TRP A 637 22.30 -4.41 20.93
C TRP A 637 23.43 -5.12 21.66
N LYS A 638 24.69 -4.64 21.55
CA LYS A 638 25.85 -5.23 22.27
C LYS A 638 25.78 -4.94 23.76
N THR A 639 25.31 -3.77 24.13
CA THR A 639 25.22 -3.34 25.53
C THR A 639 23.79 -3.39 26.08
N GLY A 640 22.78 -3.56 25.22
CA GLY A 640 21.37 -3.47 25.57
C GLY A 640 20.89 -2.07 25.97
N LYS A 641 21.73 -1.03 25.82
CA LYS A 641 21.41 0.34 26.24
C LYS A 641 20.80 1.15 25.10
N PRO A 642 19.91 2.10 25.41
CA PRO A 642 19.43 3.05 24.40
C PRO A 642 20.57 3.96 23.94
N ILE A 643 20.58 4.29 22.65
CA ILE A 643 21.40 5.38 22.12
C ILE A 643 20.77 6.70 22.57
N PRO A 644 21.53 7.64 23.17
CA PRO A 644 20.98 8.91 23.57
C PRO A 644 20.25 9.64 22.42
N SER A 645 19.05 10.14 22.69
CA SER A 645 18.18 10.71 21.65
C SER A 645 18.81 11.88 20.90
N ASN A 646 19.63 12.71 21.56
CA ASN A 646 20.38 13.79 20.93
C ASN A 646 21.46 13.27 19.98
N ILE A 647 22.06 12.12 20.25
CA ILE A 647 23.03 11.47 19.34
C ILE A 647 22.30 10.95 18.11
N LEU A 648 21.19 10.23 18.29
CA LEU A 648 20.39 9.74 17.16
C LEU A 648 19.89 10.89 16.28
N ALA A 649 19.36 11.96 16.88
CA ALA A 649 18.94 13.15 16.17
C ALA A 649 20.12 13.83 15.40
N ALA A 650 21.31 13.87 15.98
CA ALA A 650 22.50 14.38 15.31
C ALA A 650 22.89 13.52 14.10
N GLN A 651 22.80 12.19 14.20
CA GLN A 651 23.07 11.27 13.10
C GLN A 651 22.05 11.42 11.97
N LEU A 652 20.75 11.58 12.27
CA LEU A 652 19.72 11.87 11.28
C LEU A 652 20.01 13.19 10.53
N ARG A 653 20.34 14.27 11.27
CA ARG A 653 20.73 15.56 10.67
C ARG A 653 21.97 15.44 9.80
N GLN A 654 22.97 14.67 10.23
CA GLN A 654 24.21 14.43 9.47
C GLN A 654 23.87 13.81 8.12
N LEU A 655 23.12 12.72 8.09
CA LEU A 655 22.72 12.03 6.87
C LEU A 655 21.86 12.94 5.98
N HIS A 656 20.92 13.68 6.55
CA HIS A 656 20.10 14.64 5.82
C HIS A 656 20.96 15.73 5.17
N SER A 657 21.88 16.33 5.93
CA SER A 657 22.82 17.35 5.43
C SER A 657 23.75 16.81 4.36
N ALA A 658 24.11 15.54 4.44
CA ALA A 658 24.87 14.84 3.42
C ALA A 658 24.03 14.47 2.18
N GLY A 659 22.71 14.75 2.16
CA GLY A 659 21.82 14.56 1.02
C GLY A 659 20.95 13.30 1.06
N ALA A 660 20.90 12.56 2.18
CA ALA A 660 19.95 11.49 2.35
C ALA A 660 18.53 12.06 2.34
N ARG A 661 17.67 11.49 1.49
CA ARG A 661 16.27 11.91 1.39
C ARG A 661 15.39 11.17 2.39
N ASN A 662 15.56 9.86 2.48
CA ASN A 662 14.72 8.98 3.25
C ASN A 662 15.48 8.49 4.48
N LEU A 663 14.89 8.66 5.64
CA LEU A 663 15.50 8.38 6.94
C LEU A 663 14.53 7.63 7.84
N GLY A 664 15.06 6.76 8.66
CA GLY A 664 14.30 6.05 9.67
C GLY A 664 15.13 5.65 10.87
N TYR A 665 14.48 5.07 11.86
CA TYR A 665 15.15 4.47 13.01
C TYR A 665 14.40 3.25 13.55
N TYR A 666 15.13 2.37 14.22
CA TYR A 666 14.69 1.15 14.89
C TYR A 666 15.45 0.91 16.20
N PRO A 667 14.78 0.39 17.25
CA PRO A 667 13.33 0.33 17.45
C PRO A 667 12.75 1.63 18.01
N ASP A 668 11.41 1.76 17.94
CA ASP A 668 10.69 2.78 18.68
C ASP A 668 10.07 2.20 19.95
N ASP A 669 10.59 2.60 21.11
CA ASP A 669 10.04 2.19 22.40
C ASP A 669 9.12 3.30 22.96
N PHE A 670 7.83 3.19 22.65
CA PHE A 670 6.84 4.15 23.10
C PHE A 670 6.52 4.04 24.59
N HIS A 671 6.88 2.95 25.26
CA HIS A 671 6.74 2.82 26.71
C HIS A 671 7.80 3.61 27.47
N ALA A 672 9.04 3.51 27.03
CA ALA A 672 10.17 4.23 27.63
C ALA A 672 10.35 5.65 27.07
N ASN A 673 9.51 6.08 26.10
CA ASN A 673 9.72 7.32 25.32
C ASN A 673 11.14 7.39 24.72
N GLN A 674 11.57 6.30 24.08
CA GLN A 674 12.91 6.17 23.51
C GLN A 674 12.83 5.86 22.00
N PRO A 675 13.38 6.75 21.14
CA PRO A 675 14.03 8.04 21.46
C PRO A 675 13.03 9.06 22.01
N GLU A 676 13.53 10.03 22.81
CA GLU A 676 12.68 11.07 23.39
C GLU A 676 11.96 11.88 22.30
N GLU A 677 10.62 11.93 22.40
CA GLU A 677 9.75 12.48 21.36
C GLU A 677 10.14 13.91 20.95
N HIS A 678 10.34 14.81 21.93
CA HIS A 678 10.63 16.21 21.66
C HIS A 678 12.01 16.44 20.99
N ILE A 679 12.94 15.49 21.16
CA ILE A 679 14.27 15.54 20.55
C ILE A 679 14.24 14.98 19.12
N ILE A 680 13.49 13.88 18.89
CA ILE A 680 13.52 13.19 17.58
C ILE A 680 12.52 13.77 16.59
N LYS A 681 11.40 14.34 17.04
CA LYS A 681 10.34 14.87 16.18
C LYS A 681 10.85 15.81 15.09
N PRO A 682 11.75 16.78 15.35
CA PRO A 682 12.24 17.68 14.31
C PRO A 682 12.91 16.97 13.12
N GLU A 683 13.44 15.77 13.33
CA GLU A 683 14.21 15.02 12.31
C GLU A 683 13.35 13.99 11.57
N ILE A 684 12.27 13.51 12.21
CA ILE A 684 11.47 12.40 11.69
C ILE A 684 10.06 12.82 11.24
N SER A 685 9.62 14.03 11.56
CA SER A 685 8.30 14.52 11.16
C SER A 685 8.30 15.01 9.72
N VAL A 686 7.26 14.64 8.96
CA VAL A 686 7.04 15.20 7.61
C VAL A 686 6.57 16.67 7.65
N GLU A 687 6.10 17.16 8.80
CA GLU A 687 5.71 18.56 9.00
C GLU A 687 6.93 19.49 9.01
N THR A 688 8.05 19.06 9.56
CA THR A 688 9.28 19.85 9.69
C THR A 688 10.18 19.79 8.46
N HIS A 689 9.99 18.79 7.62
CA HIS A 689 10.72 18.62 6.36
C HIS A 689 9.77 18.58 5.17
N PRO A 690 9.03 19.67 4.90
CA PRO A 690 8.17 19.71 3.74
C PRO A 690 9.03 19.58 2.48
N VAL A 691 8.55 18.80 1.52
CA VAL A 691 9.16 18.68 0.19
C VAL A 691 9.37 20.09 -0.35
N ARG A 692 10.63 20.52 -0.54
CA ARG A 692 10.90 21.76 -1.30
C ARG A 692 10.36 21.55 -2.70
N LYS A 693 9.40 22.39 -3.07
CA LYS A 693 8.80 22.45 -4.41
C LYS A 693 9.85 22.81 -5.46
#